data_475edeaa33598ed4e5a168dc23b69ced
#
_entry.id   475edeaa33598ed4e5a168dc23b69ced
#
_cell.length_a   1.000
_cell.length_b   1.000
_cell.length_c   1.000
_cell.angle_alpha   90.00
_cell.angle_beta   90.00
_cell.angle_gamma   90.00
#
_symmetry.space_group_name_H-M   'P 1'
#
loop_
_entity.id
_entity.type
_entity.pdbx_description
1 polymer ?
#
loop_
_entity_poly.entity_id
_entity_poly.type
_entity_poly.pdbx_seq_one_letter_code
_entity_poly.pdbx_strand_id
1 'polypeptide(L)'
;MARTTDLKYYRNIGIMAHIDAGKTTTTERVLYYTGKSHKIGEVHDGAATMDWMEQEQERGITITSAATTCFWMRHGQSDKKGEGPEYRINIIDTPGHVDFTVEVERSLRVLDGAVALLDSVAGVEPQTETVWRQADRYKVPRMIFSNKMDRVGANFERCVEMIRDRLTKSALPIQLPVGSGELFTGHIDIVERKQYIFDNETLGKTFQVVDVPAEFHEAVETARRALIDMVVEHDEVLIEKYLAGEELTVEEIRQAIRSATIQMKFVPILCGASFKNKGVQALLDAVIDFLPSPTDVPAIEGHAPQHDATPDTRAVSDEAPFAALAFKVATDPFVGRLTFFRVYSGVLKAGSHVYNATKDKRERIGRLLQMHANKREEIEEVRAGDIAAAIGLKDTRTGDTLSDEEQPIILEAMKFPTPVIDVAVEPKTKADQDKMGIALNKLAEEDPTFRVHTDAETGQTIISGMGELHLEIIVDRMMREFKVEANVGRPQVAYRETIKRRVDKVEGKFIRQSGGKGQYGHVVINAMPAEPGQGYVFEDKISGGVIPREYIKPVEEGIREALENGVLAGYPMVDVKVELIFGSYHDVDSSEMAFKIAGSMAIKDAARAATPIILEPMMKVEVVSPDQFFGDVLGDISARRGKIGGMTQRGEAQVIGSTVPLSEMFGYSTRLRSMTQGRAVYSMEFSHYEEVPKAKADEIIAKQK
;
A
#
# COMPACT_ATOMS: atom_id res chain seq x y z
N MET A 1 21.98 -27.25 3.07
CA MET A 1 22.84 -26.90 4.24
C MET A 1 21.95 -26.57 5.43
N ALA A 2 22.47 -26.64 6.67
CA ALA A 2 21.69 -26.18 7.82
C ALA A 2 21.49 -24.65 7.73
N ARG A 3 20.37 -24.16 8.27
CA ARG A 3 20.08 -22.72 8.38
C ARG A 3 21.17 -22.01 9.19
N THR A 4 21.66 -20.88 8.72
CA THR A 4 22.72 -20.11 9.41
C THR A 4 22.19 -19.29 10.58
N THR A 5 20.94 -18.78 10.47
CA THR A 5 20.26 -17.99 11.50
C THR A 5 18.91 -18.63 11.78
N ASP A 6 18.58 -18.92 13.03
CA ASP A 6 17.29 -19.49 13.44
C ASP A 6 16.14 -18.50 13.13
N LEU A 7 14.97 -18.99 12.73
CA LEU A 7 13.78 -18.19 12.37
C LEU A 7 13.35 -17.20 13.46
N LYS A 8 13.50 -17.55 14.72
CA LYS A 8 13.19 -16.66 15.86
C LYS A 8 14.01 -15.36 15.87
N TYR A 9 15.18 -15.37 15.21
CA TYR A 9 16.07 -14.22 15.06
C TYR A 9 15.88 -13.47 13.75
N TYR A 10 14.85 -13.79 12.95
CA TYR A 10 14.47 -13.01 11.78
C TYR A 10 13.53 -11.88 12.15
N ARG A 11 13.65 -10.77 11.45
CA ARG A 11 12.69 -9.66 11.47
C ARG A 11 12.45 -9.19 10.03
N ASN A 12 11.24 -9.33 9.54
CA ASN A 12 10.83 -8.81 8.24
C ASN A 12 10.00 -7.57 8.48
N ILE A 13 10.61 -6.41 8.32
CA ILE A 13 10.01 -5.14 8.71
C ILE A 13 9.87 -4.18 7.53
N GLY A 14 8.83 -3.37 7.58
CA GLY A 14 8.65 -2.20 6.72
C GLY A 14 8.88 -0.90 7.47
N ILE A 15 9.46 0.07 6.78
CA ILE A 15 9.52 1.43 7.28
C ILE A 15 8.47 2.24 6.52
N MET A 16 7.43 2.66 7.23
CA MET A 16 6.32 3.43 6.69
C MET A 16 6.32 4.85 7.26
N ALA A 17 6.07 5.83 6.42
CA ALA A 17 6.11 7.23 6.81
C ALA A 17 5.33 8.10 5.83
N HIS A 18 4.91 9.29 6.26
CA HIS A 18 4.52 10.33 5.31
C HIS A 18 5.76 10.93 4.61
N ILE A 19 5.52 11.73 3.58
CA ILE A 19 6.57 12.45 2.86
C ILE A 19 7.36 13.32 3.84
N ASP A 20 8.68 13.36 3.69
CA ASP A 20 9.60 14.14 4.52
C ASP A 20 9.67 13.76 6.01
N ALA A 21 9.08 12.66 6.48
CA ALA A 21 9.28 12.21 7.86
C ALA A 21 10.72 11.73 8.17
N GLY A 22 11.55 11.60 7.14
CA GLY A 22 12.93 11.16 7.26
C GLY A 22 13.10 9.65 7.10
N LYS A 23 12.23 9.01 6.31
CA LYS A 23 12.25 7.57 6.03
C LYS A 23 13.59 7.13 5.45
N THR A 24 13.97 7.64 4.28
CA THR A 24 15.24 7.31 3.61
C THR A 24 16.43 7.60 4.50
N THR A 25 16.43 8.75 5.19
CA THR A 25 17.49 9.09 6.16
C THR A 25 17.61 8.03 7.26
N THR A 26 16.48 7.58 7.83
CA THR A 26 16.49 6.55 8.88
C THR A 26 17.01 5.22 8.34
N THR A 27 16.56 4.79 7.16
CA THR A 27 17.02 3.56 6.51
C THR A 27 18.52 3.61 6.21
N GLU A 28 19.03 4.73 5.69
CA GLU A 28 20.48 4.91 5.45
C GLU A 28 21.29 4.83 6.76
N ARG A 29 20.79 5.36 7.86
CA ARG A 29 21.43 5.21 9.19
C ARG A 29 21.43 3.78 9.70
N VAL A 30 20.32 3.05 9.48
CA VAL A 30 20.26 1.62 9.77
C VAL A 30 21.32 0.85 8.98
N LEU A 31 21.44 1.10 7.68
CA LEU A 31 22.46 0.46 6.83
C LEU A 31 23.90 0.79 7.28
N TYR A 32 24.11 2.01 7.72
CA TYR A 32 25.41 2.45 8.24
C TYR A 32 25.78 1.73 9.54
N TYR A 33 24.87 1.71 10.54
CA TYR A 33 25.15 1.09 11.83
C TYR A 33 25.25 -0.44 11.74
N THR A 34 24.56 -1.06 10.80
CA THR A 34 24.66 -2.50 10.54
C THR A 34 25.85 -2.88 9.65
N GLY A 35 26.66 -1.89 9.23
CA GLY A 35 27.89 -2.12 8.44
C GLY A 35 27.65 -2.48 6.98
N LYS A 36 26.40 -2.36 6.48
CA LYS A 36 26.08 -2.58 5.06
C LYS A 36 26.51 -1.41 4.16
N SER A 37 26.56 -0.19 4.70
CA SER A 37 27.14 0.98 4.06
C SER A 37 28.35 1.47 4.83
N HIS A 38 29.43 1.84 4.11
CA HIS A 38 30.62 2.42 4.71
C HIS A 38 30.55 3.95 4.84
N LYS A 39 29.59 4.58 4.12
CA LYS A 39 29.34 6.01 4.16
C LYS A 39 27.89 6.24 4.52
N ILE A 40 27.63 7.33 5.22
CA ILE A 40 26.27 7.82 5.45
C ILE A 40 25.81 8.45 4.14
N GLY A 41 24.78 7.84 3.49
CA GLY A 41 24.12 8.42 2.33
C GLY A 41 23.28 9.63 2.76
N GLU A 42 23.51 10.79 2.15
CA GLU A 42 22.67 11.96 2.33
C GLU A 42 21.68 12.06 1.16
N VAL A 43 20.39 12.21 1.50
CA VAL A 43 19.30 12.28 0.51
C VAL A 43 19.47 13.52 -0.39
N HIS A 44 19.87 14.64 0.22
CA HIS A 44 20.06 15.90 -0.50
C HIS A 44 21.23 15.89 -1.51
N ASP A 45 22.19 14.99 -1.33
CA ASP A 45 23.33 14.83 -2.23
C ASP A 45 23.09 13.75 -3.30
N GLY A 46 21.91 13.13 -3.35
CA GLY A 46 21.58 12.02 -4.25
C GLY A 46 22.40 10.77 -3.98
N ALA A 47 22.97 10.63 -2.79
CA ALA A 47 23.88 9.55 -2.41
C ALA A 47 23.20 8.42 -1.62
N ALA A 48 21.87 8.44 -1.49
CA ALA A 48 21.11 7.43 -0.77
C ALA A 48 21.14 6.08 -1.51
N THR A 49 21.45 5.01 -0.81
CA THR A 49 21.58 3.66 -1.38
C THR A 49 20.22 3.05 -1.70
N MET A 50 19.20 3.38 -0.91
CA MET A 50 17.86 2.82 -1.07
C MET A 50 17.05 3.52 -2.16
N ASP A 51 17.22 4.83 -2.37
CA ASP A 51 16.62 5.57 -3.47
C ASP A 51 17.55 5.46 -4.70
N TRP A 52 17.44 4.34 -5.41
CA TRP A 52 18.37 3.98 -6.49
C TRP A 52 17.96 4.49 -7.87
N MET A 53 16.71 4.88 -8.04
CA MET A 53 16.21 5.47 -9.29
C MET A 53 16.64 6.94 -9.39
N GLU A 54 17.00 7.36 -10.60
CA GLU A 54 17.33 8.79 -10.84
C GLU A 54 16.20 9.72 -10.42
N GLN A 55 14.94 9.33 -10.68
CA GLN A 55 13.75 10.11 -10.31
C GLN A 55 13.57 10.22 -8.78
N GLU A 56 13.90 9.17 -8.03
CA GLU A 56 13.87 9.19 -6.56
C GLU A 56 14.88 10.20 -6.03
N GLN A 57 16.10 10.17 -6.59
CA GLN A 57 17.18 11.07 -6.20
C GLN A 57 16.89 12.52 -6.58
N GLU A 58 16.40 12.77 -7.80
CA GLU A 58 16.05 14.10 -8.29
C GLU A 58 14.91 14.74 -7.50
N ARG A 59 13.93 13.94 -7.07
CA ARG A 59 12.72 14.42 -6.38
C ARG A 59 12.80 14.34 -4.85
N GLY A 60 13.77 13.58 -4.32
CA GLY A 60 13.92 13.33 -2.89
C GLY A 60 12.79 12.50 -2.28
N ILE A 61 12.09 11.69 -3.08
CA ILE A 61 10.99 10.82 -2.64
C ILE A 61 11.24 9.38 -3.06
N THR A 62 10.87 8.43 -2.22
CA THR A 62 10.85 7.01 -2.59
C THR A 62 9.64 6.72 -3.45
N ILE A 63 9.86 6.13 -4.61
CA ILE A 63 8.83 5.77 -5.61
C ILE A 63 8.56 4.28 -5.57
N THR A 64 9.62 3.47 -5.56
CA THR A 64 9.54 2.01 -5.55
C THR A 64 10.04 1.43 -4.24
N SER A 65 9.38 0.37 -3.76
CA SER A 65 9.88 -0.35 -2.58
C SER A 65 11.21 -1.02 -2.89
N ALA A 66 12.19 -0.84 -2.02
CA ALA A 66 13.49 -1.51 -2.07
C ALA A 66 13.63 -2.47 -0.89
N ALA A 67 14.19 -3.65 -1.14
CA ALA A 67 14.43 -4.64 -0.10
C ALA A 67 15.93 -4.73 0.20
N THR A 68 16.28 -4.79 1.48
CA THR A 68 17.66 -5.00 1.92
C THR A 68 17.71 -5.88 3.14
N THR A 69 18.81 -6.63 3.29
CA THR A 69 19.05 -7.48 4.47
C THR A 69 20.25 -6.94 5.23
N CYS A 70 20.09 -6.76 6.53
CA CYS A 70 21.15 -6.39 7.44
C CYS A 70 21.15 -7.29 8.68
N PHE A 71 22.21 -7.17 9.49
CA PHE A 71 22.40 -7.99 10.69
C PHE A 71 22.62 -7.05 11.87
N TRP A 72 22.02 -7.39 13.02
CA TRP A 72 22.13 -6.60 14.23
C TRP A 72 22.25 -7.46 15.47
N MET A 73 23.10 -7.06 16.39
CA MET A 73 23.18 -7.59 17.74
C MET A 73 22.78 -6.51 18.72
N ARG A 74 22.01 -6.86 19.75
CA ARG A 74 21.55 -5.91 20.75
C ARG A 74 22.72 -5.27 21.49
N HIS A 75 22.64 -3.96 21.73
CA HIS A 75 23.62 -3.26 22.55
C HIS A 75 23.70 -3.84 23.97
N GLY A 76 24.92 -4.02 24.46
CA GLY A 76 25.16 -4.59 25.80
C GLY A 76 25.16 -6.11 25.86
N GLN A 77 24.84 -6.83 24.79
CA GLN A 77 25.08 -8.26 24.68
C GLN A 77 26.41 -8.49 23.95
N SER A 78 27.51 -8.34 24.73
CA SER A 78 28.91 -8.65 24.37
C SER A 78 29.49 -7.93 23.13
N ASP A 79 30.56 -7.15 23.37
CA ASP A 79 31.38 -6.52 22.30
C ASP A 79 32.22 -7.53 21.47
N LYS A 80 32.11 -8.82 21.76
CA LYS A 80 32.82 -9.87 21.05
C LYS A 80 31.91 -10.55 20.02
N LYS A 81 32.27 -10.43 18.76
CA LYS A 81 31.64 -11.21 17.68
C LYS A 81 31.53 -12.69 18.09
N GLY A 82 30.30 -13.18 18.29
CA GLY A 82 29.99 -14.59 18.57
C GLY A 82 29.45 -14.90 19.97
N GLU A 83 29.29 -13.93 20.88
CA GLU A 83 28.76 -14.17 22.23
C GLU A 83 27.28 -13.77 22.44
N GLY A 84 26.53 -13.45 21.40
CA GLY A 84 25.08 -13.17 21.46
C GLY A 84 24.39 -13.58 20.17
N PRO A 85 23.04 -13.65 20.16
CA PRO A 85 22.31 -13.93 18.94
C PRO A 85 22.40 -12.75 17.98
N GLU A 86 22.83 -13.04 16.75
CA GLU A 86 22.78 -12.08 15.65
C GLU A 86 21.41 -12.16 14.95
N TYR A 87 20.68 -11.05 14.94
CA TYR A 87 19.38 -10.97 14.28
C TYR A 87 19.54 -10.60 12.81
N ARG A 88 18.84 -11.32 11.95
CA ARG A 88 18.72 -10.99 10.53
C ARG A 88 17.49 -10.13 10.33
N ILE A 89 17.69 -8.90 9.87
CA ILE A 89 16.63 -7.93 9.63
C ILE A 89 16.52 -7.72 8.12
N ASN A 90 15.38 -8.11 7.54
CA ASN A 90 15.01 -7.78 6.18
C ASN A 90 14.13 -6.54 6.23
N ILE A 91 14.58 -5.46 5.59
CA ILE A 91 13.89 -4.18 5.57
C ILE A 91 13.30 -3.99 4.18
N ILE A 92 12.01 -3.68 4.11
CA ILE A 92 11.36 -3.20 2.90
C ILE A 92 11.06 -1.71 3.12
N ASP A 93 11.73 -0.88 2.34
CA ASP A 93 11.49 0.56 2.32
C ASP A 93 10.26 0.85 1.46
N THR A 94 9.23 1.49 2.04
CA THR A 94 7.94 1.72 1.36
C THR A 94 7.80 3.19 0.95
N PRO A 95 7.19 3.48 -0.22
CA PRO A 95 6.88 4.87 -0.58
C PRO A 95 5.99 5.55 0.44
N GLY A 96 6.18 6.86 0.60
CA GLY A 96 5.33 7.69 1.48
C GLY A 96 4.22 8.44 0.74
N HIS A 97 4.21 8.44 -0.60
CA HIS A 97 3.26 9.20 -1.41
C HIS A 97 2.01 8.40 -1.73
N VAL A 98 0.85 9.05 -1.68
CA VAL A 98 -0.47 8.41 -1.91
C VAL A 98 -0.64 7.83 -3.32
N ASP A 99 0.03 8.36 -4.32
CA ASP A 99 -0.01 7.84 -5.69
C ASP A 99 0.65 6.44 -5.80
N PHE A 100 1.44 6.05 -4.79
CA PHE A 100 2.13 4.76 -4.68
C PHE A 100 1.58 3.86 -3.59
N THR A 101 0.31 4.01 -3.22
CA THR A 101 -0.36 3.19 -2.18
C THR A 101 -0.27 1.70 -2.44
N VAL A 102 -0.22 1.30 -3.70
CA VAL A 102 -0.03 -0.11 -4.11
C VAL A 102 1.32 -0.67 -3.69
N GLU A 103 2.39 0.13 -3.80
CA GLU A 103 3.71 -0.28 -3.31
C GLU A 103 3.68 -0.49 -1.79
N VAL A 104 2.93 0.35 -1.06
CA VAL A 104 2.73 0.21 0.38
C VAL A 104 1.94 -1.06 0.69
N GLU A 105 0.82 -1.31 0.01
CA GLU A 105 0.00 -2.52 0.22
C GLU A 105 0.75 -3.80 -0.11
N ARG A 106 1.51 -3.82 -1.22
CA ARG A 106 2.37 -4.97 -1.58
C ARG A 106 3.39 -5.28 -0.48
N SER A 107 4.00 -4.23 0.05
CA SER A 107 4.99 -4.36 1.12
C SER A 107 4.34 -4.85 2.41
N LEU A 108 3.26 -4.21 2.86
CA LEU A 108 2.55 -4.59 4.10
C LEU A 108 2.07 -6.05 4.10
N ARG A 109 1.71 -6.60 2.93
CA ARG A 109 1.25 -7.99 2.81
C ARG A 109 2.33 -9.02 3.12
N VAL A 110 3.60 -8.66 2.98
CA VAL A 110 4.74 -9.58 3.14
C VAL A 110 5.60 -9.27 4.37
N LEU A 111 5.23 -8.28 5.17
CA LEU A 111 5.91 -7.90 6.40
C LEU A 111 5.33 -8.65 7.60
N ASP A 112 6.21 -8.91 8.58
CA ASP A 112 5.81 -9.42 9.88
C ASP A 112 5.58 -8.28 10.87
N GLY A 113 6.27 -7.14 10.70
CA GLY A 113 6.11 -5.95 11.52
C GLY A 113 6.47 -4.66 10.78
N ALA A 114 6.15 -3.51 11.36
CA ALA A 114 6.44 -2.23 10.76
C ALA A 114 6.95 -1.18 11.76
N VAL A 115 7.73 -0.24 11.25
CA VAL A 115 8.14 0.98 11.95
C VAL A 115 7.45 2.17 11.29
N ALA A 116 6.57 2.85 12.00
CA ALA A 116 5.93 4.08 11.55
C ALA A 116 6.78 5.28 11.99
N LEU A 117 7.32 6.03 11.01
CA LEU A 117 8.05 7.26 11.31
C LEU A 117 7.11 8.45 11.28
N LEU A 118 7.21 9.30 12.29
CA LEU A 118 6.52 10.58 12.38
C LEU A 118 7.53 11.72 12.48
N ASP A 119 7.19 12.86 11.92
CA ASP A 119 7.91 14.11 12.14
C ASP A 119 7.45 14.72 13.48
N SER A 120 8.35 14.92 14.43
CA SER A 120 8.03 15.50 15.75
C SER A 120 7.50 16.94 15.69
N VAL A 121 7.67 17.63 14.55
CA VAL A 121 7.10 18.97 14.30
C VAL A 121 5.69 18.86 13.69
N ALA A 122 5.47 17.98 12.71
CA ALA A 122 4.18 17.83 12.03
C ALA A 122 3.20 16.94 12.80
N GLY A 123 3.70 15.88 13.45
CA GLY A 123 2.88 14.88 14.13
C GLY A 123 2.21 13.91 13.15
N VAL A 124 0.94 13.57 13.41
CA VAL A 124 0.15 12.68 12.56
C VAL A 124 -0.43 13.44 11.38
N GLU A 125 -0.07 13.04 10.19
CA GLU A 125 -0.56 13.59 8.92
C GLU A 125 -1.57 12.65 8.25
N PRO A 126 -2.39 13.10 7.27
CA PRO A 126 -3.39 12.28 6.61
C PRO A 126 -2.80 11.03 5.93
N GLN A 127 -1.61 11.16 5.36
CA GLN A 127 -0.90 10.02 4.77
C GLN A 127 -0.54 8.97 5.82
N THR A 128 -0.17 9.41 7.03
CA THR A 128 0.07 8.51 8.17
C THR A 128 -1.18 7.71 8.51
N GLU A 129 -2.35 8.38 8.57
CA GLU A 129 -3.63 7.72 8.84
C GLU A 129 -3.98 6.68 7.76
N THR A 130 -3.71 7.01 6.49
CA THR A 130 -3.97 6.10 5.36
C THR A 130 -3.12 4.84 5.45
N VAL A 131 -1.79 4.99 5.62
CA VAL A 131 -0.87 3.86 5.74
C VAL A 131 -1.16 3.06 7.02
N TRP A 132 -1.56 3.74 8.11
CA TRP A 132 -1.95 3.10 9.35
C TRP A 132 -3.17 2.19 9.17
N ARG A 133 -4.24 2.67 8.50
CA ARG A 133 -5.43 1.86 8.18
C ARG A 133 -5.11 0.67 7.26
N GLN A 134 -4.18 0.84 6.31
CA GLN A 134 -3.70 -0.28 5.50
C GLN A 134 -2.99 -1.33 6.37
N ALA A 135 -2.11 -0.90 7.28
CA ALA A 135 -1.44 -1.80 8.21
C ALA A 135 -2.41 -2.51 9.16
N ASP A 136 -3.51 -1.85 9.58
CA ASP A 136 -4.61 -2.50 10.34
C ASP A 136 -5.31 -3.59 9.53
N ARG A 137 -5.59 -3.32 8.27
CA ARG A 137 -6.22 -4.28 7.36
C ARG A 137 -5.40 -5.56 7.20
N TYR A 138 -4.07 -5.43 7.12
CA TYR A 138 -3.15 -6.57 7.02
C TYR A 138 -2.70 -7.12 8.37
N LYS A 139 -3.23 -6.58 9.48
CA LYS A 139 -2.91 -6.99 10.86
C LYS A 139 -1.40 -6.98 11.13
N VAL A 140 -0.69 -5.95 10.68
CA VAL A 140 0.76 -5.82 10.85
C VAL A 140 1.06 -5.16 12.20
N PRO A 141 1.71 -5.87 13.15
CA PRO A 141 2.22 -5.30 14.39
C PRO A 141 3.22 -4.19 14.10
N ARG A 142 3.20 -3.12 14.91
CA ARG A 142 4.02 -1.94 14.59
C ARG A 142 4.46 -1.19 15.83
N MET A 143 5.49 -0.38 15.63
CA MET A 143 5.97 0.62 16.57
C MET A 143 6.07 1.97 15.91
N ILE A 144 6.17 3.03 16.69
CA ILE A 144 6.29 4.41 16.22
C ILE A 144 7.64 4.96 16.59
N PHE A 145 8.29 5.64 15.65
CA PHE A 145 9.50 6.39 15.88
C PHE A 145 9.24 7.86 15.56
N SER A 146 9.13 8.70 16.62
CA SER A 146 9.01 10.15 16.52
C SER A 146 10.38 10.74 16.18
N ASN A 147 10.58 11.01 14.90
CA ASN A 147 11.83 11.47 14.31
C ASN A 147 11.93 12.99 14.28
N LYS A 148 13.10 13.52 13.97
CA LYS A 148 13.37 14.97 13.85
C LYS A 148 13.20 15.74 15.16
N MET A 149 13.51 15.13 16.28
CA MET A 149 13.54 15.80 17.58
C MET A 149 14.54 16.98 17.65
N ASP A 150 15.47 17.04 16.69
CA ASP A 150 16.46 18.10 16.52
C ASP A 150 15.92 19.36 15.83
N ARG A 151 14.70 19.34 15.31
CA ARG A 151 14.11 20.51 14.63
C ARG A 151 13.48 21.49 15.62
N VAL A 152 13.55 22.77 15.25
CA VAL A 152 12.83 23.84 15.98
C VAL A 152 11.34 23.57 15.90
N GLY A 153 10.65 23.60 17.04
CA GLY A 153 9.22 23.31 17.15
C GLY A 153 8.89 21.83 17.33
N ALA A 154 9.90 20.94 17.43
CA ALA A 154 9.66 19.53 17.78
C ALA A 154 9.01 19.43 19.18
N ASN A 155 7.89 18.70 19.25
CA ASN A 155 7.13 18.50 20.47
C ASN A 155 6.64 17.05 20.55
N PHE A 156 7.32 16.25 21.36
CA PHE A 156 7.05 14.83 21.53
C PHE A 156 5.68 14.56 22.16
N GLU A 157 5.34 15.30 23.21
CA GLU A 157 4.09 15.13 23.95
C GLU A 157 2.88 15.37 23.02
N ARG A 158 2.91 16.45 22.26
CA ARG A 158 1.88 16.74 21.25
C ARG A 158 1.79 15.62 20.21
N CYS A 159 2.91 15.05 19.77
CA CYS A 159 2.88 13.90 18.85
C CYS A 159 2.20 12.69 19.49
N VAL A 160 2.50 12.38 20.75
CA VAL A 160 1.86 11.29 21.48
C VAL A 160 0.35 11.52 21.61
N GLU A 161 -0.08 12.73 21.92
CA GLU A 161 -1.50 13.10 21.97
C GLU A 161 -2.16 12.88 20.61
N MET A 162 -1.57 13.40 19.52
CA MET A 162 -2.12 13.21 18.16
C MET A 162 -2.19 11.74 17.77
N ILE A 163 -1.21 10.90 18.13
CA ILE A 163 -1.20 9.46 17.91
C ILE A 163 -2.41 8.82 18.63
N ARG A 164 -2.61 9.18 19.88
CA ARG A 164 -3.69 8.61 20.71
C ARG A 164 -5.08 9.05 20.25
N ASP A 165 -5.19 10.26 19.72
CA ASP A 165 -6.47 10.79 19.23
C ASP A 165 -6.82 10.28 17.82
N ARG A 166 -5.83 10.16 16.92
CA ARG A 166 -6.08 9.94 15.50
C ARG A 166 -5.76 8.53 15.02
N LEU A 167 -4.87 7.80 15.69
CA LEU A 167 -4.43 6.47 15.29
C LEU A 167 -4.89 5.38 16.25
N THR A 168 -4.42 5.39 17.49
CA THR A 168 -4.80 4.38 18.50
C THR A 168 -4.57 4.86 19.93
N LYS A 169 -5.51 4.55 20.81
CA LYS A 169 -5.40 4.87 22.25
C LYS A 169 -4.41 3.98 23.00
N SER A 170 -4.05 2.82 22.43
CA SER A 170 -3.12 1.86 23.04
C SER A 170 -1.64 2.17 22.75
N ALA A 171 -1.32 3.38 22.30
CA ALA A 171 0.05 3.81 22.10
C ALA A 171 0.58 4.59 23.31
N LEU A 172 1.77 4.18 23.80
CA LEU A 172 2.49 4.89 24.87
C LEU A 172 3.99 4.94 24.59
N PRO A 173 4.66 6.00 25.09
CA PRO A 173 6.12 6.09 25.06
C PRO A 173 6.78 4.96 25.84
N ILE A 174 7.84 4.38 25.27
CA ILE A 174 8.82 3.55 25.97
C ILE A 174 10.13 4.32 26.18
N GLN A 175 10.22 5.51 25.62
CA GLN A 175 11.33 6.45 25.77
C GLN A 175 10.80 7.88 25.99
N LEU A 176 11.53 8.67 26.76
CA LEU A 176 11.28 10.10 26.90
C LEU A 176 12.46 10.88 26.29
N PRO A 177 12.22 11.92 25.48
CA PRO A 177 13.31 12.74 24.92
C PRO A 177 13.98 13.60 25.98
N VAL A 178 15.29 13.80 25.84
CA VAL A 178 16.06 14.75 26.65
C VAL A 178 16.35 15.97 25.79
N GLY A 179 15.57 17.04 26.03
CA GLY A 179 15.59 18.25 25.24
C GLY A 179 14.81 18.12 23.91
N SER A 180 14.74 19.24 23.18
CA SER A 180 14.15 19.34 21.85
C SER A 180 14.86 20.41 21.03
N GLY A 181 14.75 20.36 19.70
CA GLY A 181 15.49 21.26 18.82
C GLY A 181 17.00 21.07 18.98
N GLU A 182 17.75 22.15 19.01
CA GLU A 182 19.20 22.11 19.16
C GLU A 182 19.66 21.51 20.51
N LEU A 183 18.79 21.51 21.51
CA LEU A 183 19.05 20.95 22.84
C LEU A 183 18.78 19.46 22.95
N PHE A 184 18.31 18.80 21.87
CA PHE A 184 18.08 17.36 21.87
C PHE A 184 19.40 16.60 21.97
N THR A 185 19.65 15.95 23.10
CA THR A 185 20.89 15.21 23.37
C THR A 185 20.72 13.69 23.26
N GLY A 186 19.50 13.19 23.50
CA GLY A 186 19.23 11.75 23.52
C GLY A 186 17.88 11.45 24.13
N HIS A 187 17.75 10.27 24.75
CA HIS A 187 16.50 9.84 25.37
C HIS A 187 16.74 9.10 26.69
N ILE A 188 15.69 8.98 27.47
CA ILE A 188 15.63 8.13 28.65
C ILE A 188 14.79 6.90 28.31
N ASP A 189 15.35 5.73 28.50
CA ASP A 189 14.63 4.45 28.41
C ASP A 189 13.80 4.25 29.70
N ILE A 190 12.50 4.16 29.56
CA ILE A 190 11.54 4.03 30.67
C ILE A 190 11.63 2.62 31.30
N VAL A 191 11.94 1.61 30.51
CA VAL A 191 11.99 0.22 30.95
C VAL A 191 13.26 -0.02 31.77
N GLU A 192 14.40 0.45 31.29
CA GLU A 192 15.72 0.30 31.96
C GLU A 192 15.99 1.35 33.04
N ARG A 193 15.26 2.46 33.03
CA ARG A 193 15.53 3.63 33.87
C ARG A 193 16.95 4.16 33.66
N LYS A 194 17.36 4.32 32.39
CA LYS A 194 18.66 4.81 31.98
C LYS A 194 18.55 5.90 30.95
N GLN A 195 19.46 6.88 31.00
CA GLN A 195 19.57 7.92 29.98
C GLN A 195 20.68 7.55 29.00
N TYR A 196 20.37 7.71 27.72
CA TYR A 196 21.27 7.52 26.58
C TYR A 196 21.63 8.87 26.00
N ILE A 197 22.92 9.23 26.02
CA ILE A 197 23.46 10.49 25.51
C ILE A 197 24.35 10.18 24.31
N PHE A 198 23.97 10.65 23.12
CA PHE A 198 24.68 10.34 21.86
C PHE A 198 25.82 11.32 21.63
N ASP A 199 26.96 10.78 21.20
CA ASP A 199 28.16 11.56 20.87
C ASP A 199 28.08 12.02 19.41
N ASN A 200 28.16 13.35 19.21
CA ASN A 200 28.12 13.96 17.88
C ASN A 200 29.43 13.75 17.09
N GLU A 201 30.58 13.66 17.76
CA GLU A 201 31.89 13.52 17.11
C GLU A 201 32.06 12.16 16.42
N THR A 202 31.44 11.13 17.00
CA THR A 202 31.50 9.76 16.45
C THR A 202 30.34 9.47 15.50
N LEU A 203 29.60 10.48 15.06
CA LEU A 203 28.38 10.31 14.26
C LEU A 203 27.36 9.38 14.94
N GLY A 204 27.22 9.51 16.27
CA GLY A 204 26.31 8.73 17.08
C GLY A 204 26.67 7.24 17.23
N LYS A 205 27.86 6.79 16.79
CA LYS A 205 28.30 5.39 16.97
C LYS A 205 28.50 5.04 18.42
N THR A 206 28.99 6.00 19.21
CA THR A 206 29.16 5.87 20.64
C THR A 206 28.13 6.70 21.37
N PHE A 207 27.67 6.21 22.49
CA PHE A 207 26.80 6.90 23.41
C PHE A 207 27.16 6.53 24.86
N GLN A 208 26.81 7.40 25.76
CA GLN A 208 26.98 7.18 27.20
C GLN A 208 25.64 6.72 27.78
N VAL A 209 25.69 5.70 28.65
CA VAL A 209 24.53 5.25 29.43
C VAL A 209 24.75 5.69 30.88
N VAL A 210 23.88 6.57 31.36
CA VAL A 210 23.97 7.14 32.69
C VAL A 210 22.65 6.95 33.43
N ASP A 211 22.68 7.18 34.74
CA ASP A 211 21.45 7.19 35.54
C ASP A 211 20.54 8.36 35.16
N VAL A 212 19.26 8.18 35.37
CA VAL A 212 18.25 9.21 35.09
C VAL A 212 18.54 10.42 35.96
N PRO A 213 18.63 11.64 35.41
CA PRO A 213 18.77 12.87 36.20
C PRO A 213 17.55 13.07 37.11
N ALA A 214 17.80 13.65 38.29
CA ALA A 214 16.76 13.83 39.32
C ALA A 214 15.52 14.60 38.83
N GLU A 215 15.71 15.52 37.90
CA GLU A 215 14.62 16.31 37.26
C GLU A 215 13.65 15.48 36.45
N PHE A 216 14.05 14.32 35.95
CA PHE A 216 13.19 13.42 35.16
C PHE A 216 12.60 12.24 35.95
N HIS A 217 12.99 12.03 37.21
CA HIS A 217 12.57 10.87 37.99
C HIS A 217 11.04 10.74 38.08
N GLU A 218 10.33 11.82 38.40
CA GLU A 218 8.86 11.79 38.50
C GLU A 218 8.19 11.47 37.15
N ALA A 219 8.67 12.09 36.08
CA ALA A 219 8.16 11.88 34.73
C ALA A 219 8.38 10.41 34.25
N VAL A 220 9.57 9.88 34.54
CA VAL A 220 9.93 8.48 34.19
C VAL A 220 9.07 7.49 34.97
N GLU A 221 8.93 7.65 36.30
CA GLU A 221 8.11 6.74 37.11
C GLU A 221 6.62 6.82 36.78
N THR A 222 6.12 7.99 36.42
CA THR A 222 4.73 8.18 35.95
C THR A 222 4.53 7.47 34.62
N ALA A 223 5.42 7.69 33.65
CA ALA A 223 5.34 7.04 32.34
C ALA A 223 5.51 5.51 32.44
N ARG A 224 6.46 5.06 33.31
CA ARG A 224 6.69 3.62 33.54
C ARG A 224 5.45 2.96 34.14
N ARG A 225 4.80 3.56 35.12
CA ARG A 225 3.57 3.04 35.72
C ARG A 225 2.47 2.91 34.67
N ALA A 226 2.21 3.96 33.88
CA ALA A 226 1.24 3.91 32.80
C ALA A 226 1.55 2.84 31.74
N LEU A 227 2.83 2.63 31.44
CA LEU A 227 3.30 1.58 30.53
C LEU A 227 3.01 0.19 31.11
N ILE A 228 3.38 -0.07 32.35
CA ILE A 228 3.17 -1.36 33.02
C ILE A 228 1.67 -1.65 33.11
N ASP A 229 0.85 -0.69 33.60
CA ASP A 229 -0.60 -0.83 33.70
C ASP A 229 -1.22 -1.31 32.37
N MET A 230 -0.78 -0.76 31.24
CA MET A 230 -1.30 -1.10 29.93
C MET A 230 -0.84 -2.49 29.41
N VAL A 231 0.43 -2.86 29.64
CA VAL A 231 0.95 -4.10 29.03
C VAL A 231 0.67 -5.35 29.85
N VAL A 232 0.56 -5.23 31.18
CA VAL A 232 0.26 -6.39 32.04
C VAL A 232 -1.18 -6.89 31.91
N GLU A 233 -2.13 -6.04 31.47
CA GLU A 233 -3.53 -6.45 31.21
C GLU A 233 -3.65 -7.63 30.22
N HIS A 234 -2.60 -7.89 29.46
CA HIS A 234 -2.58 -8.92 28.41
C HIS A 234 -1.78 -10.18 28.78
N ASP A 235 -1.33 -10.28 30.03
CA ASP A 235 -0.56 -11.43 30.56
C ASP A 235 -1.07 -11.81 31.95
N GLU A 236 -1.73 -12.97 32.06
CA GLU A 236 -2.36 -13.44 33.30
C GLU A 236 -1.37 -13.61 34.44
N VAL A 237 -0.14 -14.03 34.16
CA VAL A 237 0.92 -14.24 35.18
C VAL A 237 1.46 -12.91 35.68
N LEU A 238 1.71 -11.98 34.76
CA LEU A 238 2.26 -10.68 35.13
C LEU A 238 1.24 -9.79 35.83
N ILE A 239 -0.04 -9.88 35.47
CA ILE A 239 -1.08 -9.11 36.17
C ILE A 239 -1.27 -9.60 37.61
N GLU A 240 -1.22 -10.90 37.89
CA GLU A 240 -1.28 -11.44 39.24
C GLU A 240 -0.10 -10.93 40.09
N LYS A 241 1.12 -11.01 39.56
CA LYS A 241 2.34 -10.52 40.20
C LYS A 241 2.27 -9.01 40.50
N TYR A 242 1.81 -8.22 39.52
CA TYR A 242 1.65 -6.78 39.65
C TYR A 242 0.61 -6.40 40.71
N LEU A 243 -0.55 -7.07 40.73
CA LEU A 243 -1.61 -6.85 41.73
C LEU A 243 -1.18 -7.29 43.15
N ALA A 244 -0.27 -8.26 43.27
CA ALA A 244 0.35 -8.63 44.54
C ALA A 244 1.34 -7.58 45.06
N GLY A 245 1.64 -6.54 44.28
CA GLY A 245 2.57 -5.47 44.63
C GLY A 245 4.06 -5.85 44.46
N GLU A 246 4.34 -6.90 43.69
CA GLU A 246 5.69 -7.28 43.35
C GLU A 246 6.26 -6.43 42.20
N GLU A 247 7.53 -6.04 42.29
CA GLU A 247 8.18 -5.29 41.22
C GLU A 247 8.51 -6.21 40.05
N LEU A 248 8.12 -5.79 38.84
CA LEU A 248 8.43 -6.51 37.61
C LEU A 248 9.86 -6.22 37.16
N THR A 249 10.57 -7.25 36.78
CA THR A 249 11.93 -7.15 36.20
C THR A 249 11.88 -6.50 34.82
N VAL A 250 13.00 -5.95 34.38
CA VAL A 250 13.17 -5.36 33.03
C VAL A 250 12.79 -6.39 31.94
N GLU A 251 13.17 -7.66 32.13
CA GLU A 251 12.92 -8.72 31.17
C GLU A 251 11.43 -9.06 31.08
N GLU A 252 10.74 -9.15 32.21
CA GLU A 252 9.28 -9.37 32.26
C GLU A 252 8.51 -8.23 31.57
N ILE A 253 8.93 -6.97 31.80
CA ILE A 253 8.31 -5.81 31.13
C ILE A 253 8.55 -5.87 29.62
N ARG A 254 9.77 -6.22 29.16
CA ARG A 254 10.06 -6.38 27.74
C ARG A 254 9.21 -7.48 27.10
N GLN A 255 9.06 -8.63 27.77
CA GLN A 255 8.21 -9.72 27.29
C GLN A 255 6.74 -9.27 27.19
N ALA A 256 6.23 -8.55 28.20
CA ALA A 256 4.88 -8.00 28.17
C ALA A 256 4.67 -7.00 27.00
N ILE A 257 5.61 -6.06 26.80
CA ILE A 257 5.59 -5.14 25.66
C ILE A 257 5.59 -5.92 24.34
N ARG A 258 6.48 -6.90 24.19
CA ARG A 258 6.54 -7.72 22.98
C ARG A 258 5.24 -8.45 22.73
N SER A 259 4.71 -9.17 23.74
CA SER A 259 3.46 -9.92 23.63
C SER A 259 2.29 -9.01 23.24
N ALA A 260 2.12 -7.89 23.92
CA ALA A 260 1.07 -6.93 23.62
C ALA A 260 1.23 -6.28 22.23
N THR A 261 2.47 -6.02 21.78
CA THR A 261 2.74 -5.47 20.45
C THR A 261 2.41 -6.48 19.35
N ILE A 262 2.83 -7.72 19.49
CA ILE A 262 2.54 -8.80 18.52
C ILE A 262 1.03 -9.04 18.40
N GLN A 263 0.30 -8.98 19.53
CA GLN A 263 -1.15 -9.11 19.56
C GLN A 263 -1.90 -7.84 19.09
N MET A 264 -1.18 -6.78 18.70
CA MET A 264 -1.74 -5.47 18.30
C MET A 264 -2.57 -4.81 19.40
N LYS A 265 -2.28 -5.10 20.67
CA LYS A 265 -2.91 -4.49 21.84
C LYS A 265 -2.15 -3.28 22.37
N PHE A 266 -0.90 -3.15 21.96
CA PHE A 266 0.00 -2.08 22.36
C PHE A 266 0.85 -1.60 21.19
N VAL A 267 1.16 -0.31 21.14
CA VAL A 267 2.06 0.30 20.17
C VAL A 267 3.14 1.09 20.90
N PRO A 268 4.40 0.62 20.93
CA PRO A 268 5.49 1.35 21.56
C PRO A 268 5.88 2.59 20.75
N ILE A 269 6.09 3.71 21.44
CA ILE A 269 6.56 4.97 20.86
C ILE A 269 7.98 5.24 21.33
N LEU A 270 8.88 5.44 20.35
CA LEU A 270 10.27 5.85 20.54
C LEU A 270 10.49 7.27 20.01
N CYS A 271 11.62 7.87 20.35
CA CYS A 271 12.00 9.19 19.85
C CYS A 271 13.47 9.25 19.39
N GLY A 272 13.74 10.15 18.44
CA GLY A 272 15.10 10.33 17.94
C GLY A 272 15.22 11.41 16.86
N ALA A 273 16.43 11.51 16.33
CA ALA A 273 16.79 12.45 15.26
C ALA A 273 17.75 11.75 14.29
N SER A 274 17.20 11.06 13.30
CA SER A 274 17.98 10.25 12.36
C SER A 274 19.02 11.08 11.61
N PHE A 275 18.68 12.31 11.22
CA PHE A 275 19.62 13.22 10.54
C PHE A 275 20.84 13.56 11.42
N LYS A 276 20.63 13.70 12.74
CA LYS A 276 21.69 13.93 13.73
C LYS A 276 22.25 12.64 14.32
N ASN A 277 21.91 11.49 13.75
CA ASN A 277 22.43 10.19 14.15
C ASN A 277 22.09 9.78 15.61
N LYS A 278 20.94 10.22 16.12
CA LYS A 278 20.51 9.99 17.52
C LYS A 278 19.29 9.08 17.57
N GLY A 279 19.36 8.01 18.36
CA GLY A 279 18.24 7.12 18.65
C GLY A 279 18.04 5.94 17.67
N VAL A 280 18.79 5.84 16.57
CA VAL A 280 18.60 4.78 15.57
C VAL A 280 19.04 3.41 16.06
N GLN A 281 20.10 3.32 16.87
CA GLN A 281 20.52 2.06 17.49
C GLN A 281 19.46 1.55 18.48
N ALA A 282 18.89 2.45 19.29
CA ALA A 282 17.79 2.11 20.18
C ALA A 282 16.52 1.67 19.40
N LEU A 283 16.26 2.24 18.22
CA LEU A 283 15.22 1.76 17.32
C LEU A 283 15.51 0.34 16.85
N LEU A 284 16.75 0.01 16.46
CA LEU A 284 17.14 -1.34 16.06
C LEU A 284 16.99 -2.35 17.21
N ASP A 285 17.38 -1.96 18.42
CA ASP A 285 17.17 -2.80 19.62
C ASP A 285 15.67 -3.03 19.88
N ALA A 286 14.84 -2.00 19.76
CA ALA A 286 13.39 -2.13 19.90
C ALA A 286 12.76 -3.01 18.79
N VAL A 287 13.26 -2.95 17.55
CA VAL A 287 12.83 -3.84 16.46
C VAL A 287 13.06 -5.31 16.80
N ILE A 288 14.23 -5.66 17.30
CA ILE A 288 14.53 -7.06 17.66
C ILE A 288 13.80 -7.50 18.93
N ASP A 289 13.59 -6.59 19.90
CA ASP A 289 12.92 -6.88 21.16
C ASP A 289 11.39 -7.01 20.99
N PHE A 290 10.73 -6.13 20.23
CA PHE A 290 9.27 -5.97 20.26
C PHE A 290 8.54 -6.39 18.99
N LEU A 291 9.17 -6.36 17.81
CA LEU A 291 8.51 -6.80 16.59
C LEU A 291 8.59 -8.32 16.41
N PRO A 292 7.59 -8.94 15.76
CA PRO A 292 7.53 -10.38 15.60
C PRO A 292 8.63 -10.92 14.70
N SER A 293 8.99 -12.18 14.95
CA SER A 293 9.68 -13.05 14.00
C SER A 293 8.66 -13.77 13.13
N PRO A 294 9.06 -14.41 12.03
CA PRO A 294 8.15 -15.24 11.24
C PRO A 294 7.44 -16.35 12.02
N THR A 295 8.01 -16.79 13.14
CA THR A 295 7.42 -17.82 14.01
C THR A 295 6.38 -17.29 14.99
N ASP A 296 6.33 -15.99 15.20
CA ASP A 296 5.35 -15.34 16.10
C ASP A 296 4.05 -14.98 15.38
N VAL A 297 4.06 -14.96 14.03
CA VAL A 297 2.86 -14.67 13.24
C VAL A 297 2.07 -15.96 12.98
N PRO A 298 0.74 -15.88 12.83
CA PRO A 298 -0.08 -17.04 12.49
C PRO A 298 0.38 -17.72 11.20
N ALA A 299 0.11 -19.04 11.08
CA ALA A 299 0.29 -19.76 9.83
C ALA A 299 -0.43 -19.04 8.68
N ILE A 300 0.22 -18.95 7.51
CA ILE A 300 -0.38 -18.28 6.37
C ILE A 300 -1.60 -19.04 5.87
N GLU A 301 -2.69 -18.32 5.68
CA GLU A 301 -3.95 -18.86 5.17
C GLU A 301 -4.00 -18.78 3.64
N GLY A 302 -4.67 -19.77 3.04
CA GLY A 302 -4.90 -19.86 1.62
C GLY A 302 -6.00 -20.87 1.32
N HIS A 303 -6.11 -21.28 0.09
CA HIS A 303 -7.06 -22.32 -0.34
C HIS A 303 -6.46 -23.20 -1.43
N ALA A 304 -7.02 -24.39 -1.61
CA ALA A 304 -6.64 -25.28 -2.68
C ALA A 304 -7.00 -24.66 -4.05
N PRO A 305 -6.20 -24.89 -5.13
CA PRO A 305 -6.48 -24.35 -6.46
C PRO A 305 -7.75 -24.86 -7.14
N GLN A 306 -8.36 -25.93 -6.63
CA GLN A 306 -9.55 -26.56 -7.20
C GLN A 306 -10.84 -25.83 -6.80
N HIS A 307 -11.92 -26.07 -7.56
CA HIS A 307 -13.22 -25.38 -7.46
C HIS A 307 -13.89 -25.34 -6.07
N ASP A 308 -13.45 -26.12 -5.12
CA ASP A 308 -13.98 -26.17 -3.75
C ASP A 308 -13.15 -25.36 -2.77
N ALA A 309 -12.56 -24.26 -3.12
CA ALA A 309 -11.89 -23.25 -2.26
C ALA A 309 -11.70 -23.68 -0.77
N THR A 310 -11.29 -24.94 -0.56
CA THR A 310 -11.12 -25.50 0.78
C THR A 310 -10.01 -24.74 1.48
N PRO A 311 -10.27 -24.14 2.64
CA PRO A 311 -9.25 -23.42 3.41
C PRO A 311 -8.08 -24.34 3.71
N ASP A 312 -6.87 -23.84 3.50
CA ASP A 312 -5.62 -24.51 3.80
C ASP A 312 -4.65 -23.54 4.48
N THR A 313 -3.71 -24.05 5.22
CA THR A 313 -2.74 -23.25 5.96
C THR A 313 -1.33 -23.78 5.78
N ARG A 314 -0.32 -22.91 5.84
CA ARG A 314 1.09 -23.30 5.85
C ARG A 314 1.77 -22.75 7.09
N ALA A 315 2.31 -23.67 7.89
CA ALA A 315 3.17 -23.31 9.02
C ALA A 315 4.53 -22.82 8.51
N VAL A 316 5.13 -21.90 9.25
CA VAL A 316 6.46 -21.37 8.93
C VAL A 316 7.51 -22.40 9.33
N SER A 317 7.88 -23.30 8.41
CA SER A 317 8.85 -24.37 8.59
C SER A 317 9.57 -24.69 7.28
N ASP A 318 10.84 -25.07 7.36
CA ASP A 318 11.63 -25.52 6.20
C ASP A 318 11.18 -26.91 5.71
N GLU A 319 10.56 -27.72 6.57
CA GLU A 319 10.09 -29.07 6.29
C GLU A 319 8.68 -29.09 5.66
N ALA A 320 7.95 -27.98 5.76
CA ALA A 320 6.62 -27.86 5.16
C ALA A 320 6.71 -27.75 3.63
N PRO A 321 5.62 -28.07 2.88
CA PRO A 321 5.56 -27.84 1.44
C PRO A 321 5.83 -26.39 1.09
N PHE A 322 6.55 -26.16 0.00
CA PHE A 322 6.93 -24.81 -0.40
C PHE A 322 5.70 -23.94 -0.70
N ALA A 323 5.68 -22.75 -0.13
CA ALA A 323 4.72 -21.70 -0.47
C ALA A 323 5.35 -20.32 -0.34
N ALA A 324 5.18 -19.49 -1.37
CA ALA A 324 5.68 -18.14 -1.44
C ALA A 324 4.72 -17.22 -2.20
N LEU A 325 4.73 -15.94 -1.87
CA LEU A 325 3.96 -14.91 -2.54
C LEU A 325 4.88 -13.99 -3.35
N ALA A 326 4.65 -13.90 -4.64
CA ALA A 326 5.31 -12.92 -5.50
C ALA A 326 4.67 -11.54 -5.27
N PHE A 327 5.39 -10.63 -4.62
CA PHE A 327 4.82 -9.34 -4.23
C PHE A 327 5.28 -8.18 -5.09
N LYS A 328 6.34 -8.35 -5.88
CA LYS A 328 6.85 -7.31 -6.78
C LYS A 328 7.53 -7.94 -7.99
N VAL A 329 7.26 -7.39 -9.17
CA VAL A 329 8.02 -7.65 -10.40
C VAL A 329 8.71 -6.37 -10.79
N ALA A 330 9.97 -6.45 -11.21
CA ALA A 330 10.74 -5.32 -11.71
C ALA A 330 11.54 -5.73 -12.95
N THR A 331 11.76 -4.79 -13.85
CA THR A 331 12.62 -4.99 -15.02
C THR A 331 13.99 -4.40 -14.75
N ASP A 332 15.01 -5.21 -14.85
CA ASP A 332 16.37 -4.81 -14.66
C ASP A 332 17.12 -4.80 -16.03
N PRO A 333 17.88 -3.72 -16.34
CA PRO A 333 18.54 -3.59 -17.65
C PRO A 333 19.55 -4.70 -17.96
N PHE A 334 20.14 -5.34 -16.92
CA PHE A 334 21.22 -6.31 -17.08
C PHE A 334 20.77 -7.76 -16.99
N VAL A 335 19.83 -8.06 -16.09
CA VAL A 335 19.38 -9.43 -15.83
C VAL A 335 17.96 -9.70 -16.31
N GLY A 336 17.28 -8.68 -16.80
CA GLY A 336 15.92 -8.78 -17.28
C GLY A 336 14.90 -8.76 -16.14
N ARG A 337 13.92 -9.65 -16.19
CA ARG A 337 12.82 -9.69 -15.24
C ARG A 337 13.24 -10.27 -13.89
N LEU A 338 13.02 -9.50 -12.82
CA LEU A 338 13.21 -9.88 -11.43
C LEU A 338 11.84 -10.05 -10.77
N THR A 339 11.59 -11.17 -10.13
CA THR A 339 10.39 -11.42 -9.35
C THR A 339 10.78 -11.51 -7.88
N PHE A 340 10.34 -10.54 -7.08
CA PHE A 340 10.53 -10.55 -5.63
C PHE A 340 9.42 -11.35 -4.98
N PHE A 341 9.80 -12.21 -4.05
CA PHE A 341 8.85 -13.07 -3.34
C PHE A 341 9.23 -13.26 -1.88
N ARG A 342 8.20 -13.47 -1.05
CA ARG A 342 8.32 -13.88 0.36
C ARG A 342 8.04 -15.36 0.47
N VAL A 343 8.97 -16.11 1.08
CA VAL A 343 8.78 -17.52 1.40
C VAL A 343 8.08 -17.65 2.74
N TYR A 344 6.93 -18.32 2.76
CA TYR A 344 6.18 -18.58 3.98
C TYR A 344 6.49 -19.99 4.53
N SER A 345 6.72 -20.97 3.66
CA SER A 345 7.06 -22.34 4.07
C SER A 345 7.97 -23.02 3.04
N GLY A 346 8.68 -24.04 3.49
CA GLY A 346 9.51 -24.88 2.66
C GLY A 346 10.84 -24.26 2.22
N VAL A 347 11.48 -24.90 1.27
CA VAL A 347 12.78 -24.54 0.71
C VAL A 347 12.72 -24.58 -0.81
N LEU A 348 13.24 -23.55 -1.48
CA LEU A 348 13.37 -23.48 -2.92
C LEU A 348 14.83 -23.33 -3.32
N LYS A 349 15.29 -24.14 -4.26
CA LYS A 349 16.69 -24.15 -4.75
C LYS A 349 16.80 -23.47 -6.12
N ALA A 350 17.92 -22.80 -6.36
CA ALA A 350 18.25 -22.28 -7.67
C ALA A 350 18.31 -23.42 -8.72
N GLY A 351 17.84 -23.14 -9.93
CA GLY A 351 17.75 -24.12 -11.01
C GLY A 351 16.59 -25.11 -10.94
N SER A 352 15.83 -25.15 -9.82
CA SER A 352 14.66 -26.01 -9.66
C SER A 352 13.43 -25.50 -10.40
N HIS A 353 12.35 -26.28 -10.34
CA HIS A 353 11.03 -25.85 -10.80
C HIS A 353 10.16 -25.43 -9.63
N VAL A 354 9.22 -24.56 -9.90
CA VAL A 354 8.19 -24.12 -8.97
C VAL A 354 6.85 -24.09 -9.71
N TYR A 355 5.77 -24.35 -8.99
CA TYR A 355 4.42 -24.29 -9.54
C TYR A 355 3.77 -22.94 -9.20
N ASN A 356 3.35 -22.20 -10.23
CA ASN A 356 2.53 -21.00 -10.05
C ASN A 356 1.08 -21.46 -9.92
N ALA A 357 0.61 -21.57 -8.68
CA ALA A 357 -0.72 -22.08 -8.36
C ALA A 357 -1.85 -21.16 -8.83
N THR A 358 -1.60 -19.86 -8.91
CA THR A 358 -2.59 -18.86 -9.40
C THR A 358 -2.87 -19.02 -10.87
N LYS A 359 -1.87 -19.45 -11.68
CA LYS A 359 -1.98 -19.54 -13.14
C LYS A 359 -1.98 -20.97 -13.67
N ASP A 360 -1.90 -21.96 -12.79
CA ASP A 360 -1.81 -23.38 -13.15
C ASP A 360 -0.63 -23.63 -14.13
N LYS A 361 0.55 -23.14 -13.77
CA LYS A 361 1.73 -23.25 -14.63
C LYS A 361 2.98 -23.62 -13.86
N ARG A 362 3.78 -24.51 -14.44
CA ARG A 362 5.11 -24.84 -13.94
C ARG A 362 6.15 -23.93 -14.57
N GLU A 363 6.96 -23.29 -13.71
CA GLU A 363 8.02 -22.38 -14.14
C GLU A 363 9.38 -22.84 -13.60
N ARG A 364 10.46 -22.45 -14.27
CA ARG A 364 11.81 -22.77 -13.86
C ARG A 364 12.48 -21.57 -13.20
N ILE A 365 13.03 -21.77 -12.01
CA ILE A 365 13.90 -20.81 -11.34
C ILE A 365 15.27 -20.85 -12.03
N GLY A 366 15.71 -19.75 -12.58
CA GLY A 366 17.06 -19.64 -13.11
C GLY A 366 18.07 -19.41 -11.99
N ARG A 367 18.07 -18.22 -11.42
CA ARG A 367 18.93 -17.81 -10.30
C ARG A 367 18.07 -17.25 -9.17
N LEU A 368 18.56 -17.44 -7.94
CA LEU A 368 18.01 -16.81 -6.75
C LEU A 368 18.98 -15.71 -6.28
N LEU A 369 18.44 -14.59 -5.89
CA LEU A 369 19.20 -13.40 -5.51
C LEU A 369 18.76 -12.90 -4.12
N GLN A 370 19.72 -12.64 -3.26
CA GLN A 370 19.56 -11.78 -2.10
C GLN A 370 19.77 -10.33 -2.57
N MET A 371 18.81 -9.48 -2.24
CA MET A 371 18.86 -8.07 -2.65
C MET A 371 19.39 -7.17 -1.53
N HIS A 372 20.19 -6.20 -1.90
CA HIS A 372 20.69 -5.13 -1.05
C HIS A 372 20.50 -3.81 -1.80
N ALA A 373 19.29 -3.28 -1.81
CA ALA A 373 18.85 -2.21 -2.69
C ALA A 373 19.11 -2.57 -4.18
N ASN A 374 20.06 -1.92 -4.84
CA ASN A 374 20.45 -2.22 -6.24
C ASN A 374 21.56 -3.27 -6.40
N LYS A 375 22.18 -3.70 -5.30
CA LYS A 375 23.21 -4.75 -5.32
C LYS A 375 22.57 -6.12 -5.17
N ARG A 376 23.15 -7.11 -5.84
CA ARG A 376 22.64 -8.48 -5.94
C ARG A 376 23.73 -9.45 -5.49
N GLU A 377 23.33 -10.42 -4.70
CA GLU A 377 24.17 -11.54 -4.30
C GLU A 377 23.45 -12.84 -4.69
N GLU A 378 24.13 -13.70 -5.46
CA GLU A 378 23.55 -14.99 -5.84
C GLU A 378 23.55 -15.93 -4.65
N ILE A 379 22.41 -16.60 -4.44
CA ILE A 379 22.21 -17.58 -3.38
C ILE A 379 21.72 -18.91 -3.95
N GLU A 380 22.10 -20.02 -3.32
CA GLU A 380 21.78 -21.36 -3.81
C GLU A 380 20.37 -21.79 -3.47
N GLU A 381 19.84 -21.32 -2.33
CA GLU A 381 18.51 -21.67 -1.84
C GLU A 381 17.90 -20.54 -1.01
N VAL A 382 16.58 -20.53 -0.93
CA VAL A 382 15.78 -19.70 -0.04
C VAL A 382 14.89 -20.57 0.82
N ARG A 383 14.60 -20.12 2.02
CA ARG A 383 13.92 -20.89 3.07
C ARG A 383 12.72 -20.12 3.65
N ALA A 384 11.90 -20.81 4.42
CA ALA A 384 10.80 -20.21 5.15
C ALA A 384 11.26 -18.92 5.88
N GLY A 385 10.50 -17.83 5.77
CA GLY A 385 10.83 -16.52 6.35
C GLY A 385 11.74 -15.63 5.51
N ASP A 386 12.34 -16.13 4.41
CA ASP A 386 13.19 -15.31 3.54
C ASP A 386 12.38 -14.39 2.60
N ILE A 387 13.00 -13.26 2.26
CA ILE A 387 12.60 -12.39 1.18
C ILE A 387 13.74 -12.39 0.16
N ALA A 388 13.44 -12.75 -1.09
CA ALA A 388 14.43 -12.89 -2.15
C ALA A 388 13.86 -12.49 -3.52
N ALA A 389 14.72 -12.45 -4.53
CA ALA A 389 14.32 -12.28 -5.91
C ALA A 389 14.72 -13.50 -6.75
N ALA A 390 13.91 -13.82 -7.77
CA ALA A 390 14.20 -14.87 -8.74
C ALA A 390 14.32 -14.29 -10.14
N ILE A 391 15.23 -14.88 -10.92
CA ILE A 391 15.32 -14.70 -12.37
C ILE A 391 14.83 -15.98 -13.04
N GLY A 392 14.09 -15.84 -14.14
CA GLY A 392 13.63 -16.98 -14.95
C GLY A 392 12.13 -17.20 -14.92
N LEU A 393 11.40 -16.59 -14.00
CA LEU A 393 9.95 -16.61 -13.95
C LEU A 393 9.38 -15.71 -15.04
N LYS A 394 8.71 -16.29 -16.03
CA LYS A 394 8.21 -15.59 -17.23
C LYS A 394 6.76 -15.18 -17.09
N ASP A 395 5.95 -16.05 -16.52
CA ASP A 395 4.50 -15.89 -16.41
C ASP A 395 4.06 -15.30 -15.07
N THR A 396 4.87 -15.45 -14.01
CA THR A 396 4.57 -14.98 -12.66
C THR A 396 4.40 -13.46 -12.62
N ARG A 397 3.32 -12.98 -12.02
CA ARG A 397 3.01 -11.56 -11.81
C ARG A 397 2.94 -11.22 -10.32
N THR A 398 2.87 -9.93 -10.02
CA THR A 398 2.62 -9.45 -8.66
C THR A 398 1.27 -9.99 -8.15
N GLY A 399 1.28 -10.63 -6.98
CA GLY A 399 0.13 -11.27 -6.38
C GLY A 399 0.01 -12.78 -6.65
N ASP A 400 0.82 -13.35 -7.55
CA ASP A 400 0.79 -14.78 -7.82
C ASP A 400 1.41 -15.57 -6.66
N THR A 401 0.86 -16.75 -6.41
CA THR A 401 1.40 -17.71 -5.46
C THR A 401 2.28 -18.73 -6.14
N LEU A 402 3.48 -18.89 -5.61
CA LEU A 402 4.42 -19.93 -5.98
C LEU A 402 4.38 -21.03 -4.93
N SER A 403 4.11 -22.25 -5.31
CA SER A 403 3.95 -23.37 -4.37
C SER A 403 4.61 -24.65 -4.85
N ASP A 404 4.55 -25.67 -3.98
CA ASP A 404 4.82 -27.04 -4.33
C ASP A 404 3.74 -27.56 -5.29
N GLU A 405 4.13 -28.38 -6.29
CA GLU A 405 3.22 -28.90 -7.31
C GLU A 405 2.35 -30.07 -6.79
N GLU A 406 2.87 -30.84 -5.82
CA GLU A 406 2.15 -31.98 -5.25
C GLU A 406 1.15 -31.56 -4.16
N GLN A 407 1.45 -30.44 -3.47
CA GLN A 407 0.62 -29.86 -2.43
C GLN A 407 0.37 -28.37 -2.68
N PRO A 408 -0.34 -28.02 -3.77
CA PRO A 408 -0.50 -26.64 -4.16
C PRO A 408 -1.45 -25.88 -3.23
N ILE A 409 -1.11 -24.61 -2.99
CA ILE A 409 -1.93 -23.67 -2.25
C ILE A 409 -1.97 -22.35 -3.02
N ILE A 410 -3.10 -21.65 -2.98
CA ILE A 410 -3.23 -20.26 -3.41
C ILE A 410 -3.38 -19.41 -2.15
N LEU A 411 -2.42 -18.55 -1.90
CA LEU A 411 -2.48 -17.58 -0.81
C LEU A 411 -3.47 -16.47 -1.17
N GLU A 412 -4.02 -15.80 -0.16
CA GLU A 412 -4.97 -14.73 -0.38
C GLU A 412 -4.43 -13.69 -1.37
N ALA A 413 -5.20 -13.42 -2.43
CA ALA A 413 -4.83 -12.51 -3.49
C ALA A 413 -4.82 -11.05 -2.99
N MET A 414 -3.82 -10.27 -3.41
CA MET A 414 -3.79 -8.84 -3.20
C MET A 414 -4.88 -8.16 -4.04
N LYS A 415 -5.69 -7.31 -3.42
CA LYS A 415 -6.70 -6.50 -4.12
C LYS A 415 -6.09 -5.15 -4.45
N PHE A 416 -5.92 -4.88 -5.73
CA PHE A 416 -5.38 -3.61 -6.19
C PHE A 416 -6.50 -2.61 -6.50
N PRO A 417 -6.35 -1.32 -6.14
CA PRO A 417 -7.32 -0.29 -6.50
C PRO A 417 -7.34 -0.07 -8.01
N THR A 418 -8.48 0.37 -8.51
CA THR A 418 -8.60 0.75 -9.92
C THR A 418 -7.99 2.12 -10.17
N PRO A 419 -7.30 2.32 -11.32
CA PRO A 419 -6.82 3.64 -11.73
C PRO A 419 -7.92 4.69 -11.75
N VAL A 420 -7.57 5.95 -11.48
CA VAL A 420 -8.51 7.07 -11.39
C VAL A 420 -8.22 8.19 -12.39
N ILE A 421 -7.04 8.20 -13.00
CA ILE A 421 -6.63 9.23 -13.99
C ILE A 421 -6.23 8.53 -15.28
N ASP A 422 -6.65 9.10 -16.41
CA ASP A 422 -6.30 8.68 -17.76
C ASP A 422 -5.54 9.78 -18.50
N VAL A 423 -4.49 9.37 -19.25
CA VAL A 423 -3.65 10.26 -20.06
C VAL A 423 -3.47 9.63 -21.44
N ALA A 424 -3.60 10.42 -22.49
CA ALA A 424 -3.27 9.98 -23.83
C ALA A 424 -1.76 10.13 -24.08
N VAL A 425 -1.15 9.08 -24.62
CA VAL A 425 0.28 9.06 -24.99
C VAL A 425 0.41 8.77 -26.46
N GLU A 426 1.09 9.66 -27.19
CA GLU A 426 1.29 9.55 -28.63
C GLU A 426 2.79 9.49 -28.95
N PRO A 427 3.28 8.47 -29.69
CA PRO A 427 4.68 8.40 -30.07
C PRO A 427 5.00 9.53 -31.06
N LYS A 428 6.19 10.15 -30.95
CA LYS A 428 6.61 11.21 -31.87
C LYS A 428 6.93 10.70 -33.27
N THR A 429 7.41 9.46 -33.35
CA THR A 429 7.77 8.83 -34.63
C THR A 429 7.16 7.44 -34.75
N LYS A 430 7.05 6.92 -35.98
CA LYS A 430 6.58 5.55 -36.23
C LYS A 430 7.50 4.50 -35.60
N ALA A 431 8.79 4.75 -35.50
CA ALA A 431 9.76 3.87 -34.84
C ALA A 431 9.58 3.82 -33.33
N ASP A 432 9.04 4.90 -32.72
CA ASP A 432 8.75 4.95 -31.30
C ASP A 432 7.46 4.21 -30.96
N GLN A 433 6.56 3.99 -31.92
CA GLN A 433 5.28 3.31 -31.67
C GLN A 433 5.48 1.86 -31.18
N ASP A 434 6.35 1.09 -31.85
CA ASP A 434 6.64 -0.29 -31.48
C ASP A 434 7.36 -0.37 -30.12
N LYS A 435 8.34 0.54 -29.92
CA LYS A 435 9.07 0.65 -28.65
C LYS A 435 8.14 1.07 -27.51
N MET A 436 7.21 2.00 -27.75
CA MET A 436 6.23 2.46 -26.77
C MET A 436 5.33 1.31 -26.31
N GLY A 437 4.82 0.49 -27.23
CA GLY A 437 4.02 -0.67 -26.88
C GLY A 437 4.78 -1.67 -25.98
N ILE A 438 6.04 -1.95 -26.33
CA ILE A 438 6.90 -2.83 -25.51
C ILE A 438 7.19 -2.22 -24.14
N ALA A 439 7.50 -0.93 -24.07
CA ALA A 439 7.79 -0.23 -22.83
C ALA A 439 6.57 -0.21 -21.89
N LEU A 440 5.42 0.21 -22.41
CA LEU A 440 4.18 0.31 -21.64
C LEU A 440 3.72 -1.07 -21.13
N ASN A 441 3.84 -2.12 -21.93
CA ASN A 441 3.53 -3.48 -21.48
C ASN A 441 4.43 -3.94 -20.34
N LYS A 442 5.75 -3.68 -20.42
CA LYS A 442 6.67 -4.01 -19.32
C LYS A 442 6.35 -3.24 -18.05
N LEU A 443 6.05 -1.94 -18.16
CA LEU A 443 5.66 -1.11 -17.02
C LEU A 443 4.33 -1.60 -16.41
N ALA A 444 3.37 -2.04 -17.22
CA ALA A 444 2.12 -2.64 -16.76
C ALA A 444 2.30 -4.03 -16.10
N GLU A 445 3.35 -4.77 -16.45
CA GLU A 445 3.70 -6.01 -15.74
C GLU A 445 4.28 -5.74 -14.35
N GLU A 446 4.98 -4.61 -14.18
CA GLU A 446 5.57 -4.20 -12.90
C GLU A 446 4.53 -3.64 -11.94
N ASP A 447 3.59 -2.83 -12.45
CA ASP A 447 2.60 -2.13 -11.66
C ASP A 447 1.16 -2.55 -12.03
N PRO A 448 0.49 -3.32 -11.18
CA PRO A 448 -0.88 -3.79 -11.43
C PRO A 448 -1.94 -2.68 -11.42
N THR A 449 -1.61 -1.46 -10.94
CA THR A 449 -2.48 -0.29 -11.01
C THR A 449 -2.24 0.59 -12.22
N PHE A 450 -1.22 0.28 -13.00
CA PHE A 450 -1.00 0.90 -14.28
C PHE A 450 -1.66 0.08 -15.38
N ARG A 451 -2.52 0.68 -16.16
CA ARG A 451 -3.20 0.04 -17.28
C ARG A 451 -2.92 0.76 -18.58
N VAL A 452 -2.91 -0.02 -19.65
CA VAL A 452 -2.72 0.49 -21.02
C VAL A 452 -3.83 -0.09 -21.89
N HIS A 453 -4.50 0.76 -22.60
CA HIS A 453 -5.47 0.33 -23.63
C HIS A 453 -5.43 1.27 -24.82
N THR A 454 -5.87 0.78 -25.97
CA THR A 454 -6.07 1.61 -27.15
C THR A 454 -7.55 1.95 -27.25
N ASP A 455 -7.85 3.25 -27.32
CA ASP A 455 -9.19 3.71 -27.55
C ASP A 455 -9.65 3.30 -28.96
N ALA A 456 -10.78 2.60 -29.06
CA ALA A 456 -11.24 2.01 -30.29
C ALA A 456 -11.74 3.06 -31.33
N GLU A 457 -12.19 4.23 -30.86
CA GLU A 457 -12.71 5.29 -31.70
C GLU A 457 -11.62 6.26 -32.17
N THR A 458 -10.71 6.63 -31.25
CA THR A 458 -9.65 7.59 -31.55
C THR A 458 -8.34 6.96 -32.00
N GLY A 459 -8.16 5.66 -31.73
CA GLY A 459 -6.89 4.96 -31.96
C GLY A 459 -5.77 5.40 -31.04
N GLN A 460 -6.05 6.27 -30.07
CA GLN A 460 -5.05 6.76 -29.10
C GLN A 460 -4.68 5.68 -28.09
N THR A 461 -3.43 5.63 -27.71
CA THR A 461 -2.97 4.85 -26.58
C THR A 461 -3.27 5.61 -25.30
N ILE A 462 -4.14 5.07 -24.48
CA ILE A 462 -4.51 5.64 -23.18
C ILE A 462 -3.79 4.87 -22.10
N ILE A 463 -3.15 5.59 -21.18
CA ILE A 463 -2.55 5.07 -19.97
C ILE A 463 -3.34 5.55 -18.76
N SER A 464 -3.61 4.63 -17.84
CA SER A 464 -4.39 4.89 -16.63
C SER A 464 -3.54 4.63 -15.39
N GLY A 465 -3.63 5.51 -14.39
CA GLY A 465 -2.85 5.42 -13.14
C GLY A 465 -3.57 6.00 -11.93
N MET A 466 -2.90 5.92 -10.78
CA MET A 466 -3.45 6.30 -9.48
C MET A 466 -3.44 7.81 -9.21
N GLY A 467 -2.60 8.56 -9.91
CA GLY A 467 -2.48 9.99 -9.75
C GLY A 467 -1.57 10.62 -10.81
N GLU A 468 -1.52 11.96 -10.81
CA GLU A 468 -0.73 12.73 -11.78
C GLU A 468 0.76 12.38 -11.69
N LEU A 469 1.30 12.35 -10.46
CA LEU A 469 2.69 11.99 -10.21
C LEU A 469 3.01 10.57 -10.64
N HIS A 470 2.10 9.62 -10.41
CA HIS A 470 2.27 8.24 -10.85
C HIS A 470 2.45 8.16 -12.38
N LEU A 471 1.53 8.76 -13.14
CA LEU A 471 1.62 8.75 -14.61
C LEU A 471 2.83 9.54 -15.14
N GLU A 472 3.18 10.65 -14.50
CA GLU A 472 4.39 11.42 -14.83
C GLU A 472 5.66 10.57 -14.70
N ILE A 473 5.78 9.79 -13.62
CA ILE A 473 6.91 8.89 -13.40
C ILE A 473 6.92 7.75 -14.43
N ILE A 474 5.78 7.15 -14.71
CA ILE A 474 5.68 6.10 -15.74
C ILE A 474 6.13 6.61 -17.11
N VAL A 475 5.68 7.79 -17.50
CA VAL A 475 6.08 8.43 -18.76
C VAL A 475 7.58 8.76 -18.77
N ASP A 476 8.10 9.30 -17.70
CA ASP A 476 9.52 9.62 -17.57
C ASP A 476 10.39 8.34 -17.61
N ARG A 477 9.97 7.26 -16.95
CA ARG A 477 10.60 5.93 -17.07
C ARG A 477 10.58 5.42 -18.51
N MET A 478 9.46 5.54 -19.20
CA MET A 478 9.34 5.16 -20.60
C MET A 478 10.36 5.92 -21.46
N MET A 479 10.54 7.22 -21.25
CA MET A 479 11.49 8.04 -21.98
C MET A 479 12.95 7.71 -21.62
N ARG A 480 13.29 7.57 -20.33
CA ARG A 480 14.68 7.37 -19.86
C ARG A 480 15.15 5.93 -20.02
N GLU A 481 14.37 4.96 -19.57
CA GLU A 481 14.77 3.55 -19.56
C GLU A 481 14.64 2.89 -20.95
N PHE A 482 13.56 3.21 -21.68
CA PHE A 482 13.24 2.59 -22.97
C PHE A 482 13.59 3.46 -24.18
N LYS A 483 14.05 4.70 -23.96
CA LYS A 483 14.41 5.65 -25.03
C LYS A 483 13.27 5.86 -26.04
N VAL A 484 12.06 6.03 -25.54
CA VAL A 484 10.84 6.31 -26.33
C VAL A 484 10.52 7.79 -26.22
N GLU A 485 10.41 8.48 -27.35
CA GLU A 485 9.93 9.85 -27.39
C GLU A 485 8.41 9.86 -27.63
N ALA A 486 7.67 10.47 -26.72
CA ALA A 486 6.22 10.57 -26.78
C ALA A 486 5.71 11.97 -26.41
N ASN A 487 4.57 12.34 -26.98
CA ASN A 487 3.77 13.48 -26.54
C ASN A 487 2.75 12.96 -25.52
N VAL A 488 2.56 13.71 -24.45
CA VAL A 488 1.60 13.38 -23.40
C VAL A 488 0.46 14.36 -23.48
N GLY A 489 -0.77 13.84 -23.62
CA GLY A 489 -1.99 14.62 -23.60
C GLY A 489 -2.34 15.07 -22.17
N ARG A 490 -3.39 15.92 -22.05
CA ARG A 490 -3.91 16.28 -20.72
C ARG A 490 -4.46 15.04 -20.05
N PRO A 491 -4.26 14.90 -18.72
CA PRO A 491 -4.88 13.82 -17.95
C PRO A 491 -6.41 13.85 -18.17
N GLN A 492 -6.99 12.67 -18.41
CA GLN A 492 -8.43 12.51 -18.49
C GLN A 492 -8.96 12.01 -17.16
N VAL A 493 -10.16 12.46 -16.80
CA VAL A 493 -10.83 12.04 -15.58
C VAL A 493 -11.60 10.77 -15.84
N ALA A 494 -11.37 9.74 -15.02
CA ALA A 494 -12.11 8.48 -15.09
C ALA A 494 -13.54 8.70 -14.52
N TYR A 495 -14.42 9.25 -15.32
CA TYR A 495 -15.83 9.37 -14.99
C TYR A 495 -16.47 7.98 -14.85
N ARG A 496 -17.56 7.91 -14.10
CA ARG A 496 -18.40 6.72 -13.99
C ARG A 496 -19.85 7.13 -14.25
N GLU A 497 -20.68 6.15 -14.53
CA GLU A 497 -22.12 6.30 -14.57
C GLU A 497 -22.76 5.52 -13.44
N THR A 498 -23.94 5.94 -12.99
CA THR A 498 -24.79 5.18 -12.07
C THR A 498 -26.24 5.54 -12.29
N ILE A 499 -27.15 4.89 -11.59
CA ILE A 499 -28.58 5.12 -11.65
C ILE A 499 -29.12 5.65 -10.33
N LYS A 500 -30.17 6.50 -10.39
CA LYS A 500 -30.76 7.11 -9.19
C LYS A 500 -32.04 6.42 -8.72
N ARG A 501 -32.71 5.71 -9.59
CA ARG A 501 -34.04 5.15 -9.27
C ARG A 501 -34.11 3.65 -9.57
N ARG A 502 -34.91 2.99 -8.77
CA ARG A 502 -35.31 1.61 -9.06
C ARG A 502 -36.25 1.57 -10.26
N VAL A 503 -36.03 0.62 -11.13
CA VAL A 503 -36.93 0.26 -12.24
C VAL A 503 -37.19 -1.23 -12.18
N ASP A 504 -38.45 -1.58 -12.25
CA ASP A 504 -38.89 -2.96 -12.12
C ASP A 504 -39.39 -3.51 -13.45
N LYS A 505 -39.23 -4.83 -13.64
CA LYS A 505 -39.77 -5.61 -14.73
C LYS A 505 -39.40 -5.11 -16.13
N VAL A 506 -38.13 -4.76 -16.33
CA VAL A 506 -37.63 -4.38 -17.65
C VAL A 506 -37.33 -5.64 -18.44
N GLU A 507 -37.89 -5.73 -19.62
CA GLU A 507 -37.71 -6.87 -20.53
C GLU A 507 -36.55 -6.63 -21.48
N GLY A 508 -35.69 -7.67 -21.64
CA GLY A 508 -34.72 -7.77 -22.71
C GLY A 508 -35.09 -8.98 -23.58
N LYS A 509 -35.45 -8.73 -24.81
CA LYS A 509 -35.88 -9.80 -25.72
C LYS A 509 -35.09 -9.77 -27.02
N PHE A 510 -34.31 -10.81 -27.23
CA PHE A 510 -33.53 -10.99 -28.44
C PHE A 510 -34.11 -12.14 -29.25
N ILE A 511 -34.66 -11.80 -30.41
CA ILE A 511 -35.20 -12.77 -31.37
C ILE A 511 -34.59 -12.48 -32.72
N ARG A 512 -33.95 -13.48 -33.32
CA ARG A 512 -33.43 -13.40 -34.70
C ARG A 512 -33.73 -14.68 -35.44
N GLN A 513 -34.44 -14.57 -36.56
CA GLN A 513 -34.65 -15.66 -37.51
C GLN A 513 -33.93 -15.31 -38.82
N SER A 514 -32.94 -16.10 -39.17
CA SER A 514 -32.23 -15.99 -40.45
C SER A 514 -32.00 -17.37 -41.01
N GLY A 515 -32.95 -17.87 -41.82
CA GLY A 515 -32.85 -19.07 -42.68
C GLY A 515 -32.12 -20.26 -42.04
N GLY A 516 -32.72 -20.89 -41.03
CA GLY A 516 -32.13 -22.02 -40.29
C GLY A 516 -32.53 -22.03 -38.83
N LYS A 517 -31.61 -22.41 -37.92
CA LYS A 517 -31.81 -22.38 -36.47
C LYS A 517 -31.95 -20.90 -36.01
N GLY A 518 -33.07 -20.55 -35.38
CA GLY A 518 -33.31 -19.22 -34.81
C GLY A 518 -32.45 -18.92 -33.60
N GLN A 519 -32.50 -17.68 -33.11
CA GLN A 519 -31.89 -17.29 -31.84
C GLN A 519 -32.97 -16.66 -30.96
N TYR A 520 -33.12 -17.17 -29.74
CA TYR A 520 -34.11 -16.72 -28.78
C TYR A 520 -33.51 -16.55 -27.39
N GLY A 521 -33.61 -15.35 -26.81
CA GLY A 521 -33.29 -15.06 -25.44
C GLY A 521 -34.28 -14.03 -24.90
N HIS A 522 -34.88 -14.30 -23.73
CA HIS A 522 -35.80 -13.38 -23.08
C HIS A 522 -35.58 -13.38 -21.57
N VAL A 523 -35.35 -12.21 -21.03
CA VAL A 523 -35.09 -11.97 -19.61
C VAL A 523 -35.88 -10.78 -19.12
N VAL A 524 -36.27 -10.81 -17.86
CA VAL A 524 -36.90 -9.69 -17.15
C VAL A 524 -36.10 -9.40 -15.89
N ILE A 525 -35.69 -8.17 -15.74
CA ILE A 525 -34.84 -7.73 -14.64
C ILE A 525 -35.47 -6.58 -13.86
N ASN A 526 -35.08 -6.44 -12.59
CA ASN A 526 -35.18 -5.20 -11.85
C ASN A 526 -33.77 -4.59 -11.75
N ALA A 527 -33.67 -3.29 -11.87
CA ALA A 527 -32.42 -2.57 -11.65
C ALA A 527 -32.63 -1.49 -10.60
N MET A 528 -31.69 -1.34 -9.69
CA MET A 528 -31.74 -0.37 -8.60
C MET A 528 -30.35 0.11 -8.22
N PRO A 529 -30.23 1.32 -7.61
CA PRO A 529 -28.97 1.75 -7.03
C PRO A 529 -28.48 0.76 -5.96
N ALA A 530 -27.20 0.46 -5.94
CA ALA A 530 -26.53 -0.20 -4.82
C ALA A 530 -25.89 0.84 -3.90
N GLU A 531 -25.38 0.41 -2.75
CA GLU A 531 -24.66 1.29 -1.85
C GLU A 531 -23.37 1.81 -2.50
N PRO A 532 -22.97 3.06 -2.26
CA PRO A 532 -21.76 3.64 -2.80
C PRO A 532 -20.53 2.77 -2.53
N GLY A 533 -19.78 2.45 -3.58
CA GLY A 533 -18.58 1.60 -3.51
C GLY A 533 -18.86 0.11 -3.54
N GLN A 534 -20.09 -0.33 -3.64
CA GLN A 534 -20.47 -1.75 -3.71
C GLN A 534 -20.25 -2.34 -5.10
N GLY A 535 -20.16 -1.47 -6.11
CA GLY A 535 -19.94 -1.88 -7.50
C GLY A 535 -21.16 -2.54 -8.13
N TYR A 536 -20.93 -3.61 -8.91
CA TYR A 536 -22.00 -4.37 -9.54
C TYR A 536 -22.42 -5.56 -8.67
N VAL A 537 -23.73 -5.67 -8.42
CA VAL A 537 -24.32 -6.77 -7.66
C VAL A 537 -25.39 -7.44 -8.49
N PHE A 538 -25.27 -8.75 -8.68
CA PHE A 538 -26.27 -9.56 -9.37
C PHE A 538 -26.94 -10.54 -8.43
N GLU A 539 -28.27 -10.60 -8.47
CA GLU A 539 -29.08 -11.56 -7.72
C GLU A 539 -29.95 -12.37 -8.66
N ASP A 540 -29.80 -13.67 -8.60
CA ASP A 540 -30.72 -14.61 -9.27
C ASP A 540 -31.95 -14.84 -8.40
N LYS A 541 -33.12 -14.39 -8.87
CA LYS A 541 -34.43 -14.59 -8.23
C LYS A 541 -35.37 -15.42 -9.11
N ILE A 542 -34.82 -16.19 -10.04
CA ILE A 542 -35.60 -17.09 -10.86
C ILE A 542 -36.27 -18.16 -9.99
N SER A 543 -37.55 -18.32 -10.14
CA SER A 543 -38.33 -19.37 -9.51
C SER A 543 -39.03 -20.22 -10.54
N GLY A 544 -39.23 -21.51 -10.24
CA GLY A 544 -39.98 -22.42 -11.11
C GLY A 544 -39.27 -22.92 -12.39
N GLY A 545 -37.95 -22.62 -12.52
CA GLY A 545 -37.16 -23.14 -13.66
C GLY A 545 -37.53 -22.54 -15.03
N VAL A 546 -38.07 -21.32 -15.04
CA VAL A 546 -38.51 -20.62 -16.29
C VAL A 546 -37.35 -20.29 -17.23
N ILE A 547 -36.11 -20.26 -16.71
CA ILE A 547 -34.86 -20.20 -17.44
C ILE A 547 -33.97 -21.34 -16.96
N PRO A 548 -33.40 -22.20 -17.84
CA PRO A 548 -32.40 -23.18 -17.49
C PRO A 548 -31.17 -22.50 -16.82
N ARG A 549 -30.60 -23.16 -15.82
CA ARG A 549 -29.47 -22.60 -15.02
C ARG A 549 -28.25 -22.25 -15.87
N GLU A 550 -28.02 -22.98 -16.93
CA GLU A 550 -26.93 -22.75 -17.91
C GLU A 550 -26.97 -21.37 -18.56
N TYR A 551 -28.16 -20.73 -18.66
CA TYR A 551 -28.32 -19.41 -19.26
C TYR A 551 -28.22 -18.24 -18.26
N ILE A 552 -28.25 -18.50 -16.94
CA ILE A 552 -28.17 -17.42 -15.91
C ILE A 552 -26.81 -16.73 -15.97
N LYS A 553 -25.72 -17.49 -16.04
CA LYS A 553 -24.36 -16.95 -16.14
C LYS A 553 -24.15 -16.13 -17.41
N PRO A 554 -24.54 -16.58 -18.62
CA PRO A 554 -24.54 -15.74 -19.83
C PRO A 554 -25.32 -14.44 -19.69
N VAL A 555 -26.50 -14.44 -19.02
CA VAL A 555 -27.24 -13.20 -18.72
C VAL A 555 -26.41 -12.24 -17.86
N GLU A 556 -25.84 -12.73 -16.78
CA GLU A 556 -24.97 -11.92 -15.90
C GLU A 556 -23.77 -11.33 -16.65
N GLU A 557 -23.11 -12.13 -17.49
CA GLU A 557 -21.99 -11.67 -18.33
C GLU A 557 -22.44 -10.58 -19.32
N GLY A 558 -23.60 -10.76 -19.96
CA GLY A 558 -24.17 -9.76 -20.88
C GLY A 558 -24.53 -8.43 -20.19
N ILE A 559 -25.03 -8.51 -18.95
CA ILE A 559 -25.32 -7.33 -18.14
C ILE A 559 -24.02 -6.63 -17.77
N ARG A 560 -23.01 -7.37 -17.29
CA ARG A 560 -21.71 -6.83 -16.87
C ARG A 560 -21.00 -6.11 -18.01
N GLU A 561 -20.90 -6.73 -19.18
CA GLU A 561 -20.30 -6.11 -20.37
C GLU A 561 -21.06 -4.85 -20.83
N ALA A 562 -22.38 -4.84 -20.68
CA ALA A 562 -23.18 -3.65 -21.01
C ALA A 562 -22.94 -2.49 -20.04
N LEU A 563 -22.74 -2.80 -18.74
CA LEU A 563 -22.43 -1.80 -17.72
C LEU A 563 -21.03 -1.19 -17.90
N GLU A 564 -20.08 -1.94 -18.49
CA GLU A 564 -18.74 -1.42 -18.80
C GLU A 564 -18.76 -0.27 -19.81
N ASN A 565 -19.78 -0.22 -20.67
CA ASN A 565 -19.91 0.79 -21.73
C ASN A 565 -20.89 1.92 -21.40
N GLY A 566 -21.53 1.90 -20.25
CA GLY A 566 -22.48 2.91 -19.81
C GLY A 566 -23.68 3.13 -20.77
N VAL A 567 -24.48 4.16 -20.51
CA VAL A 567 -25.65 4.50 -21.32
C VAL A 567 -25.78 5.99 -21.64
N LEU A 568 -25.01 6.86 -20.99
CA LEU A 568 -25.03 8.33 -21.19
C LEU A 568 -23.89 8.80 -22.07
N ALA A 569 -22.66 8.49 -21.67
CA ALA A 569 -21.43 8.97 -22.28
C ALA A 569 -20.38 7.87 -22.48
N GLY A 570 -20.76 6.61 -22.30
CA GLY A 570 -19.87 5.47 -22.51
C GLY A 570 -18.94 5.17 -21.32
N TYR A 571 -19.18 5.75 -20.15
CA TYR A 571 -18.38 5.45 -18.95
C TYR A 571 -18.91 4.24 -18.21
N PRO A 572 -18.01 3.41 -17.59
CA PRO A 572 -18.45 2.26 -16.84
C PRO A 572 -19.45 2.61 -15.73
N MET A 573 -20.53 1.84 -15.65
CA MET A 573 -21.54 2.00 -14.59
C MET A 573 -21.11 1.27 -13.33
N VAL A 574 -21.27 1.94 -12.18
CA VAL A 574 -20.96 1.43 -10.84
C VAL A 574 -22.16 1.57 -9.92
N ASP A 575 -22.12 0.82 -8.81
CA ASP A 575 -23.14 0.87 -7.75
C ASP A 575 -24.54 0.56 -8.29
N VAL A 576 -24.62 -0.50 -9.09
CA VAL A 576 -25.87 -0.99 -9.70
C VAL A 576 -26.13 -2.41 -9.23
N LYS A 577 -27.30 -2.61 -8.64
CA LYS A 577 -27.83 -3.93 -8.28
C LYS A 577 -28.85 -4.35 -9.29
N VAL A 578 -28.74 -5.59 -9.77
CA VAL A 578 -29.66 -6.19 -10.75
C VAL A 578 -30.22 -7.48 -10.19
N GLU A 579 -31.53 -7.63 -10.22
CA GLU A 579 -32.26 -8.84 -9.89
C GLU A 579 -32.82 -9.46 -11.19
N LEU A 580 -32.42 -10.68 -11.51
CA LEU A 580 -33.02 -11.44 -12.59
C LEU A 580 -34.27 -12.15 -12.04
N ILE A 581 -35.48 -11.71 -12.43
CA ILE A 581 -36.73 -12.14 -11.82
C ILE A 581 -37.55 -13.10 -12.67
N PHE A 582 -37.43 -13.04 -13.99
CA PHE A 582 -38.18 -13.84 -14.90
C PHE A 582 -37.53 -13.93 -16.28
N GLY A 583 -37.99 -14.84 -17.11
CA GLY A 583 -37.63 -14.95 -18.53
C GLY A 583 -38.32 -16.13 -19.15
N SER A 584 -38.02 -16.37 -20.41
CA SER A 584 -38.51 -17.58 -21.13
C SER A 584 -37.47 -18.08 -22.11
N TYR A 585 -37.49 -19.37 -22.39
CA TYR A 585 -36.58 -19.99 -23.32
C TYR A 585 -37.38 -20.77 -24.38
N HIS A 586 -36.72 -21.13 -25.44
CA HIS A 586 -37.23 -21.97 -26.53
C HIS A 586 -36.30 -23.15 -26.71
N ASP A 587 -36.83 -24.37 -26.66
CA ASP A 587 -36.05 -25.61 -26.62
C ASP A 587 -35.04 -25.77 -27.80
N VAL A 588 -35.31 -25.17 -28.96
CA VAL A 588 -34.50 -25.31 -30.18
C VAL A 588 -33.64 -24.06 -30.44
N ASP A 589 -34.20 -22.85 -30.19
CA ASP A 589 -33.62 -21.58 -30.64
C ASP A 589 -32.89 -20.82 -29.53
N SER A 590 -32.97 -21.27 -28.27
CA SER A 590 -32.24 -20.65 -27.16
C SER A 590 -30.76 -21.02 -27.20
N SER A 591 -29.93 -20.06 -26.87
CA SER A 591 -28.48 -20.21 -26.79
C SER A 591 -27.88 -19.25 -25.74
N GLU A 592 -26.73 -19.58 -25.22
CA GLU A 592 -25.96 -18.70 -24.29
C GLU A 592 -25.78 -17.28 -24.86
N MET A 593 -25.43 -17.18 -26.15
CA MET A 593 -25.25 -15.92 -26.85
C MET A 593 -26.55 -15.11 -26.92
N ALA A 594 -27.69 -15.75 -27.16
CA ALA A 594 -28.98 -15.06 -27.21
C ALA A 594 -29.39 -14.48 -25.84
N PHE A 595 -29.14 -15.24 -24.75
CA PHE A 595 -29.39 -14.79 -23.40
C PHE A 595 -28.40 -13.71 -22.94
N LYS A 596 -27.14 -13.78 -23.35
CA LYS A 596 -26.16 -12.73 -23.14
C LYS A 596 -26.60 -11.41 -23.78
N ILE A 597 -27.04 -11.45 -25.02
CA ILE A 597 -27.56 -10.27 -25.74
C ILE A 597 -28.84 -9.76 -25.05
N ALA A 598 -29.77 -10.64 -24.69
CA ALA A 598 -31.01 -10.25 -24.00
C ALA A 598 -30.73 -9.58 -22.65
N GLY A 599 -29.76 -10.06 -21.86
CA GLY A 599 -29.28 -9.43 -20.65
C GLY A 599 -28.71 -8.03 -20.89
N SER A 600 -27.88 -7.89 -21.91
CA SER A 600 -27.31 -6.61 -22.33
C SER A 600 -28.39 -5.61 -22.76
N MET A 601 -29.42 -6.05 -23.47
CA MET A 601 -30.56 -5.19 -23.88
C MET A 601 -31.35 -4.73 -22.64
N ALA A 602 -31.73 -5.68 -21.78
CA ALA A 602 -32.52 -5.40 -20.58
C ALA A 602 -31.86 -4.36 -19.69
N ILE A 603 -30.56 -4.49 -19.40
CA ILE A 603 -29.88 -3.56 -18.50
C ILE A 603 -29.71 -2.17 -19.14
N LYS A 604 -29.46 -2.07 -20.45
CA LYS A 604 -29.36 -0.79 -21.14
C LYS A 604 -30.69 -0.02 -21.08
N ASP A 605 -31.80 -0.69 -21.29
CA ASP A 605 -33.13 -0.07 -21.23
C ASP A 605 -33.49 0.27 -19.77
N ALA A 606 -33.20 -0.61 -18.81
CA ALA A 606 -33.37 -0.35 -17.39
C ALA A 606 -32.55 0.86 -16.94
N ALA A 607 -31.28 0.92 -17.28
CA ALA A 607 -30.40 2.03 -16.90
C ALA A 607 -30.89 3.37 -17.46
N ARG A 608 -31.32 3.42 -18.73
CA ARG A 608 -31.89 4.64 -19.33
C ARG A 608 -33.16 5.10 -18.61
N ALA A 609 -34.02 4.18 -18.20
CA ALA A 609 -35.25 4.47 -17.46
C ALA A 609 -35.00 4.87 -15.98
N ALA A 610 -33.89 4.43 -15.41
CA ALA A 610 -33.54 4.59 -13.99
C ALA A 610 -32.92 5.94 -13.65
N THR A 611 -32.99 6.95 -14.50
CA THR A 611 -32.37 8.26 -14.34
C THR A 611 -30.86 8.13 -14.17
N PRO A 612 -30.13 7.77 -15.24
CA PRO A 612 -28.69 7.64 -15.17
C PRO A 612 -28.02 9.01 -14.96
N ILE A 613 -26.91 9.02 -14.23
CA ILE A 613 -26.11 10.21 -13.92
C ILE A 613 -24.63 9.90 -14.13
N ILE A 614 -23.83 10.96 -14.33
CA ILE A 614 -22.38 10.87 -14.37
C ILE A 614 -21.82 11.15 -12.97
N LEU A 615 -20.85 10.38 -12.56
CA LEU A 615 -20.06 10.53 -11.35
C LEU A 615 -18.65 10.99 -11.68
N GLU A 616 -18.12 11.91 -10.89
CA GLU A 616 -16.73 12.35 -10.94
C GLU A 616 -15.96 11.90 -9.69
N PRO A 617 -14.66 11.58 -9.81
CA PRO A 617 -13.83 11.25 -8.66
C PRO A 617 -13.55 12.49 -7.84
N MET A 618 -13.87 12.42 -6.54
CA MET A 618 -13.59 13.44 -5.54
C MET A 618 -12.31 13.10 -4.82
N MET A 619 -11.43 14.09 -4.71
CA MET A 619 -10.15 13.99 -4.04
C MET A 619 -10.21 14.64 -2.67
N LYS A 620 -9.76 13.94 -1.65
CA LYS A 620 -9.47 14.54 -0.35
C LYS A 620 -8.15 15.27 -0.47
N VAL A 621 -8.20 16.58 -0.33
CA VAL A 621 -7.06 17.50 -0.50
C VAL A 621 -6.75 18.13 0.84
N GLU A 622 -5.50 18.02 1.27
CA GLU A 622 -4.98 18.74 2.43
C GLU A 622 -3.91 19.72 1.93
N VAL A 623 -4.07 20.98 2.24
CA VAL A 623 -3.10 22.02 1.92
C VAL A 623 -2.51 22.59 3.19
N VAL A 624 -1.19 22.53 3.31
CA VAL A 624 -0.44 23.15 4.41
C VAL A 624 0.20 24.44 3.88
N SER A 625 -0.21 25.57 4.42
CA SER A 625 0.22 26.88 3.96
C SER A 625 0.59 27.80 5.13
N PRO A 626 1.60 28.66 5.00
CA PRO A 626 1.80 29.75 5.96
C PRO A 626 0.55 30.62 6.07
N ASP A 627 0.29 31.14 7.25
CA ASP A 627 -0.91 31.93 7.58
C ASP A 627 -1.16 33.10 6.62
N GLN A 628 -0.09 33.74 6.17
CA GLN A 628 -0.16 34.87 5.22
C GLN A 628 -0.79 34.55 3.87
N PHE A 629 -0.80 33.27 3.43
CA PHE A 629 -1.40 32.84 2.16
C PHE A 629 -2.71 32.09 2.34
N PHE A 630 -3.17 31.92 3.58
CA PHE A 630 -4.33 31.11 3.93
C PHE A 630 -5.59 31.55 3.16
N GLY A 631 -5.86 32.87 3.09
CA GLY A 631 -7.02 33.41 2.41
C GLY A 631 -7.01 33.11 0.90
N ASP A 632 -5.85 33.27 0.25
CA ASP A 632 -5.69 33.03 -1.17
C ASP A 632 -5.87 31.54 -1.49
N VAL A 633 -5.29 30.66 -0.68
CA VAL A 633 -5.42 29.20 -0.84
C VAL A 633 -6.87 28.75 -0.65
N LEU A 634 -7.54 29.25 0.39
CA LEU A 634 -8.95 28.94 0.66
C LEU A 634 -9.86 29.41 -0.48
N GLY A 635 -9.59 30.62 -1.03
CA GLY A 635 -10.29 31.16 -2.18
C GLY A 635 -10.10 30.30 -3.45
N ASP A 636 -8.88 29.87 -3.72
CA ASP A 636 -8.57 29.02 -4.89
C ASP A 636 -9.21 27.63 -4.77
N ILE A 637 -9.17 26.98 -3.60
CA ILE A 637 -9.87 25.71 -3.36
C ILE A 637 -11.38 25.86 -3.57
N SER A 638 -11.97 26.93 -3.05
CA SER A 638 -13.41 27.20 -3.22
C SER A 638 -13.78 27.44 -4.69
N ALA A 639 -12.95 28.16 -5.44
CA ALA A 639 -13.12 28.38 -6.87
C ALA A 639 -13.05 27.07 -7.68
N ARG A 640 -12.34 26.07 -7.17
CA ARG A 640 -12.24 24.71 -7.73
C ARG A 640 -13.38 23.76 -7.29
N ARG A 641 -14.50 24.30 -6.86
CA ARG A 641 -15.62 23.51 -6.36
C ARG A 641 -15.27 22.70 -5.10
N GLY A 642 -14.22 23.08 -4.39
CA GLY A 642 -13.77 22.41 -3.19
C GLY A 642 -14.76 22.61 -2.03
N LYS A 643 -15.13 21.50 -1.37
CA LYS A 643 -15.93 21.49 -0.15
C LYS A 643 -14.96 21.48 1.04
N ILE A 644 -14.93 22.56 1.80
CA ILE A 644 -14.04 22.64 2.96
C ILE A 644 -14.59 21.74 4.08
N GLY A 645 -13.79 20.75 4.48
CA GLY A 645 -14.13 19.78 5.52
C GLY A 645 -13.58 20.13 6.91
N GLY A 646 -12.53 20.96 6.97
CA GLY A 646 -11.95 21.40 8.23
C GLY A 646 -10.75 22.31 8.04
N MET A 647 -10.46 23.07 9.07
CA MET A 647 -9.29 23.93 9.14
C MET A 647 -8.63 23.76 10.50
N THR A 648 -7.33 23.53 10.51
CA THR A 648 -6.55 23.36 11.75
C THR A 648 -5.26 24.14 11.66
N GLN A 649 -4.81 24.65 12.79
CA GLN A 649 -3.53 25.32 12.87
C GLN A 649 -2.45 24.32 13.29
N ARG A 650 -1.33 24.34 12.59
CA ARG A 650 -0.18 23.47 12.87
C ARG A 650 1.08 24.32 12.98
N GLY A 651 1.43 24.74 14.22
CA GLY A 651 2.51 25.69 14.44
C GLY A 651 2.20 27.05 13.78
N GLU A 652 3.09 27.52 12.91
CA GLU A 652 2.90 28.75 12.11
C GLU A 652 2.19 28.52 10.79
N ALA A 653 1.79 27.28 10.49
CA ALA A 653 1.10 26.92 9.26
C ALA A 653 -0.38 26.62 9.51
N GLN A 654 -1.20 26.98 8.54
CA GLN A 654 -2.61 26.61 8.46
C GLN A 654 -2.77 25.37 7.58
N VAL A 655 -3.63 24.47 8.01
CA VAL A 655 -3.97 23.25 7.28
C VAL A 655 -5.42 23.34 6.84
N ILE A 656 -5.66 23.27 5.53
CA ILE A 656 -6.99 23.27 4.93
C ILE A 656 -7.28 21.87 4.44
N GLY A 657 -8.23 21.18 5.08
CA GLY A 657 -8.78 19.93 4.60
C GLY A 657 -10.02 20.18 3.74
N SER A 658 -10.05 19.65 2.54
CA SER A 658 -11.14 19.83 1.60
C SER A 658 -11.37 18.61 0.74
N THR A 659 -12.55 18.55 0.08
CA THR A 659 -12.84 17.55 -0.95
C THR A 659 -13.08 18.30 -2.26
N VAL A 660 -12.28 17.99 -3.29
CA VAL A 660 -12.26 18.71 -4.56
C VAL A 660 -12.39 17.72 -5.72
N PRO A 661 -13.17 18.02 -6.77
CA PRO A 661 -13.22 17.18 -7.96
C PRO A 661 -11.83 17.07 -8.62
N LEU A 662 -11.43 15.88 -9.04
CA LEU A 662 -10.15 15.66 -9.71
C LEU A 662 -9.98 16.54 -10.94
N SER A 663 -11.05 16.74 -11.71
CA SER A 663 -11.06 17.59 -12.90
C SER A 663 -10.61 19.03 -12.65
N GLU A 664 -10.79 19.54 -11.43
CA GLU A 664 -10.42 20.90 -11.02
C GLU A 664 -9.01 20.97 -10.41
N MET A 665 -8.38 19.81 -10.17
CA MET A 665 -7.04 19.74 -9.53
C MET A 665 -5.89 19.76 -10.54
N PHE A 666 -6.15 19.60 -11.82
CA PHE A 666 -5.08 19.65 -12.83
C PHE A 666 -4.36 21.00 -12.81
N GLY A 667 -3.02 20.94 -12.76
CA GLY A 667 -2.17 22.12 -12.65
C GLY A 667 -2.21 22.84 -11.29
N TYR A 668 -2.88 22.27 -10.28
CA TYR A 668 -2.98 22.86 -8.95
C TYR A 668 -1.61 23.06 -8.29
N SER A 669 -0.69 22.10 -8.43
CA SER A 669 0.68 22.19 -7.89
C SER A 669 1.39 23.47 -8.34
N THR A 670 1.35 23.76 -9.65
CA THR A 670 1.94 24.97 -10.23
C THR A 670 1.24 26.23 -9.72
N ARG A 671 -0.08 26.22 -9.64
CA ARG A 671 -0.88 27.34 -9.15
C ARG A 671 -0.60 27.62 -7.67
N LEU A 672 -0.58 26.58 -6.83
CA LEU A 672 -0.29 26.70 -5.41
C LEU A 672 1.11 27.26 -5.17
N ARG A 673 2.13 26.76 -5.88
CA ARG A 673 3.51 27.26 -5.79
C ARG A 673 3.61 28.73 -6.17
N SER A 674 2.97 29.13 -7.27
CA SER A 674 2.96 30.53 -7.70
C SER A 674 2.29 31.44 -6.67
N MET A 675 1.17 31.02 -6.10
CA MET A 675 0.36 31.79 -5.16
C MET A 675 1.04 31.91 -3.78
N THR A 676 1.79 30.89 -3.36
CA THR A 676 2.42 30.82 -2.04
C THR A 676 3.93 30.98 -2.08
N GLN A 677 4.51 31.40 -3.20
CA GLN A 677 5.96 31.54 -3.39
C GLN A 677 6.72 30.24 -3.08
N GLY A 678 6.13 29.10 -3.39
CA GLY A 678 6.70 27.79 -3.14
C GLY A 678 6.66 27.31 -1.67
N ARG A 679 5.99 28.05 -0.77
CA ARG A 679 6.00 27.75 0.67
C ARG A 679 4.85 26.84 1.13
N ALA A 680 3.80 26.67 0.32
CA ALA A 680 2.74 25.73 0.62
C ALA A 680 2.98 24.40 -0.06
N VAL A 681 2.54 23.35 0.59
CA VAL A 681 2.52 21.99 0.07
C VAL A 681 1.09 21.45 0.13
N TYR A 682 0.76 20.51 -0.74
CA TYR A 682 -0.51 19.81 -0.68
C TYR A 682 -0.33 18.32 -0.85
N SER A 683 -1.26 17.57 -0.30
CA SER A 683 -1.47 16.16 -0.60
C SER A 683 -2.87 15.96 -1.13
N MET A 684 -3.04 14.96 -1.99
CA MET A 684 -4.30 14.64 -2.61
C MET A 684 -4.45 13.12 -2.66
N GLU A 685 -5.59 12.63 -2.21
CA GLU A 685 -5.92 11.20 -2.26
C GLU A 685 -7.34 11.01 -2.77
N PHE A 686 -7.60 9.90 -3.46
CA PHE A 686 -8.96 9.55 -3.87
C PHE A 686 -9.84 9.34 -2.63
N SER A 687 -11.02 9.95 -2.62
CA SER A 687 -11.99 9.82 -1.54
C SER A 687 -13.18 8.95 -1.95
N HIS A 688 -13.96 9.41 -2.89
CA HIS A 688 -15.19 8.74 -3.36
C HIS A 688 -15.61 9.31 -4.72
N TYR A 689 -16.63 8.73 -5.30
CA TYR A 689 -17.32 9.29 -6.47
C TYR A 689 -18.53 10.10 -6.04
N GLU A 690 -18.75 11.25 -6.69
CA GLU A 690 -19.90 12.13 -6.46
C GLU A 690 -20.55 12.54 -7.77
N GLU A 691 -21.85 12.86 -7.72
CA GLU A 691 -22.60 13.30 -8.90
C GLU A 691 -22.04 14.62 -9.48
N VAL A 692 -21.80 14.60 -10.78
CA VAL A 692 -21.39 15.81 -11.53
C VAL A 692 -22.56 16.79 -11.62
N PRO A 693 -22.37 18.09 -11.36
CA PRO A 693 -23.40 19.11 -11.58
C PRO A 693 -23.93 19.07 -13.01
N LYS A 694 -25.26 19.25 -13.17
CA LYS A 694 -25.95 19.05 -14.44
C LYS A 694 -25.32 19.78 -15.61
N ALA A 695 -24.92 21.05 -15.45
CA ALA A 695 -24.27 21.82 -16.52
C ALA A 695 -22.97 21.21 -17.01
N LYS A 696 -22.15 20.67 -16.07
CA LYS A 696 -20.89 19.98 -16.39
C LYS A 696 -21.15 18.59 -16.99
N ALA A 697 -22.15 17.88 -16.49
CA ALA A 697 -22.54 16.58 -17.06
C ALA A 697 -22.98 16.73 -18.53
N ASP A 698 -23.75 17.77 -18.86
CA ASP A 698 -24.16 18.04 -20.22
C ASP A 698 -22.96 18.35 -21.15
N GLU A 699 -21.93 19.07 -20.64
CA GLU A 699 -20.67 19.30 -21.37
C GLU A 699 -19.88 18.00 -21.60
N ILE A 700 -19.83 17.13 -20.61
CA ILE A 700 -19.13 15.85 -20.70
C ILE A 700 -19.81 14.94 -21.73
N ILE A 701 -21.15 14.83 -21.67
CA ILE A 701 -21.94 14.05 -22.63
C ILE A 701 -21.79 14.59 -24.06
N ALA A 702 -21.73 15.92 -24.21
CA ALA A 702 -21.59 16.51 -25.52
C ALA A 702 -20.22 16.28 -26.18
N LYS A 703 -19.17 16.09 -25.38
CA LYS A 703 -17.81 15.81 -25.86
C LYS A 703 -17.62 14.35 -26.30
N GLN A 704 -18.49 13.45 -25.85
CA GLN A 704 -18.44 12.02 -26.16
C GLN A 704 -19.36 11.63 -27.35
N LYS A 705 -20.23 12.54 -27.77
CA LYS A 705 -21.05 12.41 -28.99
C LYS A 705 -20.34 13.03 -30.19
#